data_2ba1a729be155f53d6f84f905278408b
#
_entry.id   2ba1a729be155f53d6f84f905278408b
#
_cell.length_a   1.000
_cell.length_b   1.000
_cell.length_c   1.000
_cell.angle_alpha   90.00
_cell.angle_beta   90.00
_cell.angle_gamma   90.00
#
_symmetry.space_group_name_H-M   'P 1'
#
loop_
_entity.id
_entity.type
_entity.pdbx_description
1 polymer ?
#
loop_
_entity_poly.entity_id
_entity_poly.type
_entity_poly.pdbx_seq_one_letter_code
_entity_poly.pdbx_strand_id
1 'polypeptide(L)'
;MNISSFSEKDFSVVDWINNTLKDKPPDQCREAIPSMLKKLQLCVEQVHEVLDETTIQVLSSLPKVVNDIEQFENQAKNIQKKIVDLKQEINTVKSNTGESLLKLQLYDRIKCNMEVTKNALEEADNWTKLITDIEILMDNGEIDQVTNRLIRMQCSLAVLENNSDYEERKNQLEELKSKFEVILIPLVNVAFENEKIDESKHYVNIFTDLEKHDQIIKYYLKCNKNRLRKEWSSKMYANEFSKNPLEFFERFYEALIECKKQQMILYKKLFTNEVQPEIERQLILSYGDLFDILELPMFELVDVSIKNHQEPLILLLDLFIATDVFIKNIKNDSKIGDSFDWDSILTSIYRPLIPQIVSYKEFEYEHSKKITNFXFNKDDLVDVVQAFGQSQLTVFRASEEAKRRSAVFNHCVFPEMIFAINKIFSNIIEGGKDVLKKILVNIKPGENWNLFQICLKFLQSSGEFLRELYFIESEFKCCILTNEQRALNVSKYLLVEDKQIELKNVIDLLKSDNDWKLFKESIQATEKLCSHIYQTFYKISFKPISFYLEQLEKVKFSKETSDAHRLSPREYITQIGQYLITLPQHVEPFLVRDNDAVTVVLSISDRRYTDASPEESFTNVLLRILARNTCDVYVEQIQSLREINDLAAQQLAADIEYLGYVLEELGVKLNETTMQIMNLLRLESDKYVMKSSAIATSKVAAVIAKIRNIR
;
A
#
# COMPACT_ATOMS: atom_id res chain seq x y z
N MET A 1 44.24 -25.81 -16.50
CA MET A 1 43.40 -25.22 -17.57
C MET A 1 41.98 -25.68 -17.31
N ASN A 2 41.04 -24.79 -17.29
CA ASN A 2 39.65 -25.16 -16.96
C ASN A 2 38.92 -25.57 -18.22
N ILE A 3 38.56 -26.87 -18.30
CA ILE A 3 37.90 -27.46 -19.48
C ILE A 3 36.42 -27.03 -19.56
N SER A 4 35.83 -26.65 -18.44
CA SER A 4 34.40 -26.28 -18.40
C SER A 4 34.02 -25.12 -19.32
N SER A 5 34.96 -24.18 -19.54
CA SER A 5 34.71 -23.05 -20.44
C SER A 5 34.51 -23.44 -21.90
N PHE A 6 34.99 -24.61 -22.32
CA PHE A 6 34.81 -25.11 -23.70
C PHE A 6 33.45 -25.82 -23.92
N SER A 7 32.71 -26.06 -22.87
CA SER A 7 31.36 -26.69 -22.96
C SER A 7 30.21 -25.70 -23.02
N GLU A 8 30.47 -24.41 -22.96
CA GLU A 8 29.45 -23.36 -23.04
C GLU A 8 28.94 -23.19 -24.48
N LYS A 9 27.63 -23.04 -24.65
CA LYS A 9 27.00 -22.88 -25.96
C LYS A 9 27.46 -21.65 -26.74
N ASP A 10 27.79 -20.59 -26.03
CA ASP A 10 28.19 -19.31 -26.61
C ASP A 10 29.70 -19.07 -26.49
N PHE A 11 30.49 -20.13 -26.55
CA PHE A 11 31.95 -20.04 -26.44
C PHE A 11 32.58 -19.22 -27.58
N SER A 12 33.23 -18.13 -27.24
CA SER A 12 33.96 -17.28 -28.17
C SER A 12 35.48 -17.55 -28.01
N VAL A 13 36.09 -18.02 -29.06
CA VAL A 13 37.53 -18.32 -29.13
C VAL A 13 38.37 -17.06 -28.85
N VAL A 14 37.94 -15.94 -29.42
CA VAL A 14 38.67 -14.67 -29.31
C VAL A 14 38.66 -14.16 -27.87
N ASP A 15 37.49 -14.21 -27.22
CA ASP A 15 37.34 -13.77 -25.82
C ASP A 15 38.12 -14.66 -24.86
N TRP A 16 38.11 -15.97 -25.11
CA TRP A 16 38.87 -16.91 -24.28
C TRP A 16 40.37 -16.68 -24.39
N ILE A 17 40.89 -16.44 -25.61
CA ILE A 17 42.33 -16.16 -25.85
C ILE A 17 42.69 -14.84 -25.17
N ASN A 18 41.89 -13.80 -25.35
CA ASN A 18 42.12 -12.47 -24.76
C ASN A 18 42.14 -12.52 -23.23
N ASN A 19 41.18 -13.21 -22.62
CA ASN A 19 41.15 -13.35 -21.17
C ASN A 19 42.31 -14.15 -20.59
N THR A 20 42.77 -15.15 -21.35
CA THR A 20 43.90 -16.01 -20.90
C THR A 20 45.24 -15.31 -21.02
N LEU A 21 45.37 -14.35 -21.93
CA LEU A 21 46.62 -13.60 -22.16
C LEU A 21 46.64 -12.21 -21.50
N LYS A 22 45.53 -11.74 -20.97
CA LYS A 22 45.31 -10.38 -20.45
C LYS A 22 46.32 -9.96 -19.35
N ASP A 23 46.70 -10.88 -18.50
CA ASP A 23 47.56 -10.60 -17.34
C ASP A 23 49.06 -10.86 -17.61
N LYS A 24 49.48 -11.07 -18.87
CA LYS A 24 50.86 -11.39 -19.19
C LYS A 24 51.48 -10.26 -20.01
N PRO A 25 52.72 -9.87 -19.68
CA PRO A 25 53.43 -8.86 -20.47
C PRO A 25 53.76 -9.38 -21.87
N PRO A 26 53.90 -8.50 -22.87
CA PRO A 26 54.03 -8.86 -24.29
C PRO A 26 55.16 -9.87 -24.62
N ASP A 27 56.27 -9.80 -23.90
CA ASP A 27 57.42 -10.69 -24.13
C ASP A 27 57.17 -12.14 -23.67
N GLN A 28 56.34 -12.31 -22.64
CA GLN A 28 55.98 -13.64 -22.13
C GLN A 28 54.82 -14.29 -22.92
N CYS A 29 54.07 -13.51 -23.66
CA CYS A 29 53.00 -14.02 -24.50
C CYS A 29 53.51 -14.91 -25.63
N ARG A 30 54.67 -14.56 -26.19
CA ARG A 30 55.31 -15.32 -27.28
C ARG A 30 55.74 -16.72 -26.85
N GLU A 31 56.16 -16.89 -25.61
CA GLU A 31 56.56 -18.19 -25.06
C GLU A 31 55.39 -18.99 -24.50
N ALA A 32 54.37 -18.27 -24.04
CA ALA A 32 53.18 -18.90 -23.46
C ALA A 32 52.28 -19.58 -24.52
N ILE A 33 52.17 -19.02 -25.72
CA ILE A 33 51.32 -19.53 -26.79
C ILE A 33 51.65 -20.98 -27.19
N PRO A 34 52.89 -21.35 -27.48
CA PRO A 34 53.25 -22.76 -27.78
C PRO A 34 52.94 -23.72 -26.63
N SER A 35 53.13 -23.28 -25.39
CA SER A 35 52.82 -24.09 -24.21
C SER A 35 51.33 -24.33 -24.06
N MET A 36 50.55 -23.30 -24.33
CA MET A 36 49.06 -23.40 -24.30
C MET A 36 48.54 -24.27 -25.44
N LEU A 37 49.10 -24.12 -26.61
CA LEU A 37 48.72 -24.93 -27.79
C LEU A 37 48.96 -26.42 -27.51
N LYS A 38 50.10 -26.75 -26.92
CA LYS A 38 50.47 -28.13 -26.55
C LYS A 38 49.50 -28.69 -25.49
N LYS A 39 49.09 -27.88 -24.52
CA LYS A 39 48.08 -28.27 -23.50
C LYS A 39 46.70 -28.49 -24.10
N LEU A 40 46.32 -27.66 -25.06
CA LEU A 40 45.03 -27.81 -25.77
C LEU A 40 45.02 -29.08 -26.62
N GLN A 41 46.14 -29.36 -27.33
CA GLN A 41 46.31 -30.58 -28.09
C GLN A 41 46.18 -31.83 -27.21
N LEU A 42 46.82 -31.83 -26.04
CA LEU A 42 46.70 -32.93 -25.08
C LEU A 42 45.27 -33.11 -24.57
N CYS A 43 44.57 -32.03 -24.30
CA CYS A 43 43.15 -32.08 -23.88
C CYS A 43 42.25 -32.63 -24.98
N VAL A 44 42.45 -32.26 -26.23
CA VAL A 44 41.68 -32.79 -27.37
C VAL A 44 41.92 -34.30 -27.50
N GLU A 45 43.18 -34.74 -27.36
CA GLU A 45 43.55 -36.15 -27.40
C GLU A 45 42.89 -36.96 -26.29
N GLN A 46 42.88 -36.43 -25.05
CA GLN A 46 42.18 -37.06 -23.91
C GLN A 46 40.65 -37.17 -24.14
N VAL A 47 40.02 -36.13 -24.68
CA VAL A 47 38.60 -36.13 -24.99
C VAL A 47 38.31 -37.17 -26.07
N HIS A 48 39.18 -37.29 -27.08
CA HIS A 48 39.01 -38.29 -28.15
C HIS A 48 39.09 -39.71 -27.59
N GLU A 49 40.08 -39.97 -26.73
CA GLU A 49 40.29 -41.29 -26.09
C GLU A 49 39.08 -41.70 -25.25
N VAL A 50 38.54 -40.80 -24.44
CA VAL A 50 37.32 -41.06 -23.64
C VAL A 50 36.08 -41.28 -24.53
N LEU A 51 35.99 -40.54 -25.62
CA LEU A 51 34.88 -40.71 -26.58
C LEU A 51 34.92 -42.08 -27.26
N ASP A 52 36.12 -42.54 -27.65
CA ASP A 52 36.34 -43.87 -28.25
C ASP A 52 36.03 -44.98 -27.24
N GLU A 53 36.50 -44.86 -26.00
CA GLU A 53 36.20 -45.82 -24.92
C GLU A 53 34.70 -45.93 -24.67
N THR A 54 33.96 -44.81 -24.58
CA THR A 54 32.50 -44.81 -24.36
C THR A 54 31.78 -45.38 -25.55
N THR A 55 32.23 -45.12 -26.77
CA THR A 55 31.63 -45.68 -27.99
C THR A 55 31.78 -47.22 -28.05
N ILE A 56 32.95 -47.72 -27.74
CA ILE A 56 33.25 -49.16 -27.65
C ILE A 56 32.36 -49.82 -26.57
N GLN A 57 32.21 -49.17 -25.41
CA GLN A 57 31.42 -49.67 -24.29
C GLN A 57 29.94 -49.78 -24.66
N VAL A 58 29.38 -48.79 -25.35
CA VAL A 58 28.01 -48.79 -25.84
C VAL A 58 27.81 -49.86 -26.87
N LEU A 59 28.71 -49.96 -27.85
CA LEU A 59 28.65 -50.98 -28.92
C LEU A 59 28.72 -52.43 -28.39
N SER A 60 29.50 -52.64 -27.35
CA SER A 60 29.67 -53.98 -26.72
C SER A 60 28.43 -54.39 -25.92
N SER A 61 27.70 -53.41 -25.35
CA SER A 61 26.49 -53.69 -24.54
C SER A 61 25.24 -53.92 -25.41
N LEU A 62 25.20 -53.39 -26.62
CA LEU A 62 24.01 -53.45 -27.53
C LEU A 62 23.57 -54.89 -27.79
N PRO A 63 24.44 -55.86 -28.14
CA PRO A 63 23.96 -57.24 -28.40
C PRO A 63 23.32 -57.88 -27.17
N LYS A 64 23.76 -57.57 -25.98
CA LYS A 64 23.20 -58.08 -24.73
C LYS A 64 21.79 -57.55 -24.53
N VAL A 65 21.57 -56.27 -24.71
CA VAL A 65 20.26 -55.61 -24.57
C VAL A 65 19.26 -56.17 -25.59
N VAL A 66 19.69 -56.40 -26.82
CA VAL A 66 18.83 -56.98 -27.88
C VAL A 66 18.40 -58.39 -27.48
N ASN A 67 19.34 -59.21 -26.99
CA ASN A 67 19.04 -60.58 -26.53
C ASN A 67 18.08 -60.57 -25.31
N ASP A 68 18.27 -59.68 -24.36
CA ASP A 68 17.38 -59.52 -23.22
C ASP A 68 15.94 -59.16 -23.65
N ILE A 69 15.80 -58.26 -24.61
CA ILE A 69 14.49 -57.85 -25.19
C ILE A 69 13.81 -59.06 -25.85
N GLU A 70 14.55 -59.85 -26.64
CA GLU A 70 14.01 -61.04 -27.31
C GLU A 70 13.58 -62.06 -26.26
N GLN A 71 14.32 -62.24 -25.20
CA GLN A 71 13.99 -63.14 -24.09
C GLN A 71 12.71 -62.69 -23.37
N PHE A 72 12.56 -61.37 -23.09
CA PHE A 72 11.34 -60.79 -22.48
C PHE A 72 10.12 -60.96 -23.41
N GLU A 73 10.28 -60.76 -24.71
CA GLU A 73 9.20 -60.96 -25.68
C GLU A 73 8.70 -62.42 -25.64
N ASN A 74 9.61 -63.39 -25.62
CA ASN A 74 9.27 -64.82 -25.56
C ASN A 74 8.59 -65.17 -24.21
N GLN A 75 9.06 -64.59 -23.08
CA GLN A 75 8.41 -64.77 -21.77
C GLN A 75 6.99 -64.17 -21.78
N ALA A 76 6.81 -63.00 -22.37
CA ALA A 76 5.50 -62.33 -22.46
C ALA A 76 4.52 -63.15 -23.28
N LYS A 77 4.94 -63.71 -24.43
CA LYS A 77 4.10 -64.58 -25.23
C LYS A 77 3.70 -65.85 -24.48
N ASN A 78 4.61 -66.39 -23.69
CA ASN A 78 4.35 -67.59 -22.92
C ASN A 78 3.33 -67.34 -21.79
N ILE A 79 3.47 -66.19 -21.11
CA ILE A 79 2.51 -65.74 -20.09
C ILE A 79 1.13 -65.50 -20.70
N GLN A 80 1.09 -64.82 -21.88
CA GLN A 80 -0.16 -64.56 -22.60
C GLN A 80 -0.90 -65.85 -22.92
N LYS A 81 -0.16 -66.90 -23.37
CA LYS A 81 -0.74 -68.22 -23.66
C LYS A 81 -1.31 -68.85 -22.39
N LYS A 82 -0.57 -68.84 -21.28
CA LYS A 82 -1.03 -69.38 -19.99
C LYS A 82 -2.29 -68.67 -19.47
N ILE A 83 -2.40 -67.34 -19.68
CA ILE A 83 -3.60 -66.59 -19.30
C ILE A 83 -4.83 -67.06 -20.14
N VAL A 84 -4.64 -67.26 -21.42
CA VAL A 84 -5.71 -67.77 -22.29
C VAL A 84 -6.17 -69.18 -21.87
N ASP A 85 -5.22 -70.07 -21.58
CA ASP A 85 -5.51 -71.42 -21.14
C ASP A 85 -6.28 -71.42 -19.78
N LEU A 86 -5.81 -70.62 -18.83
CA LEU A 86 -6.48 -70.46 -17.52
C LEU A 86 -7.89 -69.84 -17.66
N LYS A 87 -8.06 -68.89 -18.54
CA LYS A 87 -9.37 -68.29 -18.83
C LYS A 87 -10.34 -69.31 -19.42
N GLN A 88 -9.83 -70.23 -20.25
CA GLN A 88 -10.62 -71.29 -20.81
C GLN A 88 -11.02 -72.35 -19.74
N GLU A 89 -10.10 -72.74 -18.88
CA GLU A 89 -10.38 -73.62 -17.70
C GLU A 89 -11.41 -73.01 -16.75
N ILE A 90 -11.29 -71.72 -16.43
CA ILE A 90 -12.25 -71.00 -15.57
C ILE A 90 -13.65 -71.02 -16.20
N ASN A 91 -13.74 -70.76 -17.54
CA ASN A 91 -15.04 -70.80 -18.22
C ASN A 91 -15.67 -72.21 -18.24
N THR A 92 -14.86 -73.28 -18.40
CA THR A 92 -15.39 -74.63 -18.33
C THR A 92 -15.87 -75.03 -16.90
N VAL A 93 -15.15 -74.61 -15.87
CA VAL A 93 -15.59 -74.83 -14.47
C VAL A 93 -16.87 -74.01 -14.19
N LYS A 94 -16.93 -72.77 -14.67
CA LYS A 94 -18.10 -71.89 -14.51
C LYS A 94 -19.34 -72.47 -15.20
N SER A 95 -19.20 -73.09 -16.38
CA SER A 95 -20.33 -73.68 -17.07
C SER A 95 -20.82 -75.00 -16.43
N ASN A 96 -19.90 -75.83 -15.89
CA ASN A 96 -20.24 -77.13 -15.31
C ASN A 96 -20.86 -77.00 -13.90
N THR A 97 -20.52 -75.95 -13.14
CA THR A 97 -21.04 -75.79 -11.78
C THR A 97 -22.19 -74.79 -11.70
N GLY A 98 -22.44 -74.01 -12.74
CA GLY A 98 -23.41 -72.90 -12.76
C GLY A 98 -24.82 -73.33 -12.37
N GLU A 99 -25.31 -74.42 -12.93
CA GLU A 99 -26.68 -74.87 -12.70
C GLU A 99 -26.93 -75.36 -11.28
N SER A 100 -25.97 -76.08 -10.73
CA SER A 100 -26.05 -76.60 -9.33
C SER A 100 -25.93 -75.44 -8.31
N LEU A 101 -25.07 -74.47 -8.63
CA LEU A 101 -24.86 -73.30 -7.77
C LEU A 101 -26.06 -72.39 -7.77
N LEU A 102 -26.74 -72.20 -8.89
CA LEU A 102 -27.98 -71.42 -9.01
C LEU A 102 -29.11 -72.01 -8.16
N LYS A 103 -29.28 -73.35 -8.14
CA LYS A 103 -30.29 -74.02 -7.29
C LYS A 103 -29.97 -73.80 -5.79
N LEU A 104 -28.70 -73.95 -5.45
CA LEU A 104 -28.24 -73.73 -4.07
C LEU A 104 -28.48 -72.28 -3.62
N GLN A 105 -28.13 -71.32 -4.47
CA GLN A 105 -28.39 -69.90 -4.23
C GLN A 105 -29.89 -69.63 -4.08
N LEU A 106 -30.73 -70.24 -4.88
CA LEU A 106 -32.18 -70.11 -4.77
C LEU A 106 -32.70 -70.58 -3.41
N TYR A 107 -32.28 -71.79 -2.95
CA TYR A 107 -32.69 -72.33 -1.67
C TYR A 107 -32.17 -71.50 -0.48
N ASP A 108 -30.92 -71.02 -0.58
CA ASP A 108 -30.34 -70.17 0.44
C ASP A 108 -31.10 -68.84 0.51
N ARG A 109 -31.46 -68.26 -0.62
CA ARG A 109 -32.27 -67.04 -0.72
C ARG A 109 -33.66 -67.26 -0.11
N ILE A 110 -34.35 -68.40 -0.41
CA ILE A 110 -35.65 -68.73 0.16
C ILE A 110 -35.54 -68.89 1.70
N LYS A 111 -34.51 -69.61 2.18
CA LYS A 111 -34.25 -69.78 3.59
C LYS A 111 -34.03 -68.42 4.27
N CYS A 112 -33.17 -67.58 3.69
CA CYS A 112 -32.85 -66.25 4.21
C CYS A 112 -34.11 -65.36 4.28
N ASN A 113 -34.93 -65.40 3.23
CA ASN A 113 -36.19 -64.65 3.19
C ASN A 113 -37.18 -65.13 4.25
N MET A 114 -37.28 -66.46 4.46
CA MET A 114 -38.15 -67.04 5.51
C MET A 114 -37.68 -66.69 6.91
N GLU A 115 -36.35 -66.66 7.18
CA GLU A 115 -35.79 -66.22 8.45
C GLU A 115 -36.01 -64.76 8.66
N VAL A 116 -35.82 -63.89 7.65
CA VAL A 116 -36.12 -62.43 7.73
C VAL A 116 -37.61 -62.23 8.01
N THR A 117 -38.53 -62.97 7.32
CA THR A 117 -39.97 -62.84 7.54
C THR A 117 -40.38 -63.26 8.94
N LYS A 118 -39.82 -64.38 9.45
CA LYS A 118 -40.05 -64.85 10.84
C LYS A 118 -39.62 -63.79 11.83
N ASN A 119 -38.40 -63.28 11.67
CA ASN A 119 -37.84 -62.26 12.58
C ASN A 119 -38.70 -60.97 12.55
N ALA A 120 -39.14 -60.54 11.35
CA ALA A 120 -40.01 -59.39 11.16
C ALA A 120 -41.36 -59.56 11.89
N LEU A 121 -41.96 -60.75 11.83
CA LEU A 121 -43.25 -61.03 12.54
C LEU A 121 -43.07 -61.05 14.05
N GLU A 122 -41.99 -61.61 14.57
CA GLU A 122 -41.69 -61.62 16.01
C GLU A 122 -41.43 -60.14 16.50
N GLU A 123 -40.74 -59.34 15.72
CA GLU A 123 -40.48 -57.93 16.04
C GLU A 123 -41.77 -57.09 15.97
N ALA A 124 -42.65 -57.39 15.03
CA ALA A 124 -43.96 -56.68 14.91
C ALA A 124 -44.85 -56.91 16.15
N ASP A 125 -44.83 -58.13 16.74
CA ASP A 125 -45.57 -58.42 17.97
C ASP A 125 -44.94 -57.72 19.19
N ASN A 126 -43.63 -57.68 19.24
CA ASN A 126 -42.89 -57.01 20.32
C ASN A 126 -43.11 -55.49 20.30
N TRP A 127 -43.35 -54.87 19.13
CA TRP A 127 -43.47 -53.43 18.96
C TRP A 127 -44.53 -52.80 19.84
N THR A 128 -45.76 -53.38 19.87
CA THR A 128 -46.89 -52.87 20.66
C THR A 128 -46.59 -52.95 22.16
N LYS A 129 -45.94 -54.02 22.63
CA LYS A 129 -45.49 -54.17 24.00
C LYS A 129 -44.47 -53.13 24.42
N LEU A 130 -43.51 -52.84 23.54
CA LEU A 130 -42.45 -51.84 23.78
C LEU A 130 -43.05 -50.42 23.91
N ILE A 131 -44.05 -50.03 23.12
CA ILE A 131 -44.72 -48.72 23.23
C ILE A 131 -45.33 -48.56 24.64
N THR A 132 -46.12 -49.53 25.10
CA THR A 132 -46.80 -49.46 26.40
C THR A 132 -45.80 -49.42 27.55
N ASP A 133 -44.74 -50.23 27.48
CA ASP A 133 -43.67 -50.25 28.47
C ASP A 133 -42.95 -48.89 28.55
N ILE A 134 -42.65 -48.28 27.41
CA ILE A 134 -41.93 -46.99 27.32
C ILE A 134 -42.79 -45.87 27.96
N GLU A 135 -44.10 -45.81 27.71
CA GLU A 135 -44.98 -44.79 28.29
C GLU A 135 -45.00 -44.86 29.81
N ILE A 136 -45.11 -46.09 30.36
CA ILE A 136 -45.09 -46.34 31.80
C ILE A 136 -43.74 -45.94 32.41
N LEU A 137 -42.61 -46.29 31.74
CA LEU A 137 -41.27 -45.98 32.22
C LEU A 137 -40.96 -44.48 32.15
N MET A 138 -41.52 -43.75 31.14
CA MET A 138 -41.40 -42.30 31.05
C MET A 138 -42.12 -41.61 32.22
N ASP A 139 -43.31 -42.07 32.58
CA ASP A 139 -44.08 -41.53 33.72
C ASP A 139 -43.35 -41.79 35.06
N ASN A 140 -42.63 -42.89 35.17
CA ASN A 140 -41.83 -43.23 36.35
C ASN A 140 -40.47 -42.51 36.39
N GLY A 141 -40.04 -41.90 35.31
CA GLY A 141 -38.73 -41.20 35.22
C GLY A 141 -37.52 -42.10 35.14
N GLU A 142 -37.68 -43.34 34.63
CA GLU A 142 -36.60 -44.32 34.52
C GLU A 142 -35.80 -44.20 33.21
N ILE A 143 -34.93 -43.18 33.14
CA ILE A 143 -34.22 -42.73 31.93
C ILE A 143 -33.48 -43.87 31.21
N ASP A 144 -32.70 -44.65 31.95
CA ASP A 144 -31.87 -45.72 31.35
C ASP A 144 -32.73 -46.83 30.74
N GLN A 145 -33.84 -47.15 31.39
CA GLN A 145 -34.74 -48.20 30.88
C GLN A 145 -35.49 -47.71 29.60
N VAL A 146 -35.95 -46.46 29.63
CA VAL A 146 -36.56 -45.83 28.43
C VAL A 146 -35.59 -45.85 27.26
N THR A 147 -34.33 -45.45 27.50
CA THR A 147 -33.29 -45.45 26.46
C THR A 147 -33.10 -46.85 25.89
N ASN A 148 -32.97 -47.86 26.71
CA ASN A 148 -32.78 -49.21 26.26
C ASN A 148 -33.97 -49.75 25.44
N ARG A 149 -35.21 -49.35 25.82
CA ARG A 149 -36.41 -49.74 25.06
C ARG A 149 -36.47 -49.03 23.70
N LEU A 150 -36.13 -47.74 23.65
CA LEU A 150 -36.09 -46.95 22.38
C LEU A 150 -35.03 -47.51 21.44
N ILE A 151 -33.87 -47.91 21.96
CA ILE A 151 -32.79 -48.54 21.13
C ILE A 151 -33.31 -49.89 20.56
N ARG A 152 -34.01 -50.69 21.36
CA ARG A 152 -34.62 -51.93 20.87
C ARG A 152 -35.64 -51.66 19.78
N MET A 153 -36.45 -50.61 19.90
CA MET A 153 -37.41 -50.19 18.85
C MET A 153 -36.68 -49.77 17.57
N GLN A 154 -35.57 -49.07 17.68
CA GLN A 154 -34.73 -48.70 16.50
C GLN A 154 -34.21 -49.97 15.78
N CYS A 155 -33.69 -50.95 16.56
CA CYS A 155 -33.22 -52.20 15.99
C CYS A 155 -34.36 -52.99 15.32
N SER A 156 -35.56 -53.04 15.96
CA SER A 156 -36.74 -53.70 15.42
C SER A 156 -37.20 -53.01 14.12
N LEU A 157 -37.16 -51.67 14.09
CA LEU A 157 -37.55 -50.88 12.89
C LEU A 157 -36.61 -51.20 11.70
N ALA A 158 -35.32 -51.35 11.94
CA ALA A 158 -34.35 -51.74 10.89
C ALA A 158 -34.66 -53.11 10.27
N VAL A 159 -35.19 -54.07 11.06
CA VAL A 159 -35.61 -55.37 10.59
C VAL A 159 -36.94 -55.24 9.76
N LEU A 160 -37.76 -54.29 10.11
CA LEU A 160 -39.10 -54.05 9.52
C LEU A 160 -39.11 -53.12 8.32
N GLU A 161 -37.95 -52.74 7.79
CA GLU A 161 -37.79 -51.73 6.73
C GLU A 161 -38.65 -52.00 5.46
N ASN A 162 -38.94 -53.23 5.16
CA ASN A 162 -39.69 -53.64 3.95
C ASN A 162 -41.20 -53.90 4.20
N ASN A 163 -41.70 -53.56 5.39
CA ASN A 163 -43.11 -53.79 5.72
C ASN A 163 -43.97 -52.53 5.38
N SER A 164 -45.28 -52.77 5.08
CA SER A 164 -46.25 -51.74 4.76
C SER A 164 -46.39 -50.66 5.87
N ASP A 165 -46.20 -51.07 7.10
CA ASP A 165 -46.41 -50.25 8.30
C ASP A 165 -45.12 -49.50 8.73
N TYR A 166 -44.04 -49.58 7.98
CA TYR A 166 -42.73 -49.01 8.30
C TYR A 166 -42.81 -47.50 8.61
N GLU A 167 -43.42 -46.74 7.72
CA GLU A 167 -43.51 -45.31 7.90
C GLU A 167 -44.34 -44.89 9.13
N GLU A 168 -45.43 -45.63 9.39
CA GLU A 168 -46.23 -45.41 10.60
C GLU A 168 -45.44 -45.69 11.88
N ARG A 169 -44.73 -46.78 11.92
CA ARG A 169 -43.90 -47.19 13.07
C ARG A 169 -42.72 -46.24 13.27
N LYS A 170 -42.12 -45.76 12.17
CA LYS A 170 -41.07 -44.76 12.19
C LYS A 170 -41.57 -43.44 12.82
N ASN A 171 -42.76 -43.01 12.42
CA ASN A 171 -43.35 -41.80 12.99
C ASN A 171 -43.67 -41.94 14.47
N GLN A 172 -44.18 -43.12 14.89
CA GLN A 172 -44.42 -43.45 16.30
C GLN A 172 -43.14 -43.39 17.11
N LEU A 173 -42.04 -43.99 16.60
CA LEU A 173 -40.73 -43.97 17.27
C LEU A 173 -40.18 -42.55 17.43
N GLU A 174 -40.29 -41.73 16.35
CA GLU A 174 -39.86 -40.34 16.41
C GLU A 174 -40.72 -39.50 17.37
N GLU A 175 -42.01 -39.76 17.45
CA GLU A 175 -42.88 -39.13 18.46
C GLU A 175 -42.44 -39.48 19.87
N LEU A 176 -42.16 -40.77 20.16
CA LEU A 176 -41.66 -41.23 21.48
C LEU A 176 -40.32 -40.62 21.80
N LYS A 177 -39.38 -40.60 20.82
CA LYS A 177 -38.09 -39.94 20.97
C LYS A 177 -38.24 -38.47 21.31
N SER A 178 -39.20 -37.80 20.69
CA SER A 178 -39.45 -36.36 20.90
C SER A 178 -40.08 -36.11 22.30
N LYS A 179 -41.02 -36.98 22.77
CA LYS A 179 -41.56 -36.90 24.12
C LYS A 179 -40.45 -37.11 25.16
N PHE A 180 -39.56 -38.09 24.94
CA PHE A 180 -38.45 -38.39 25.83
C PHE A 180 -37.43 -37.23 25.86
N GLU A 181 -37.17 -36.64 24.72
CA GLU A 181 -36.29 -35.43 24.59
C GLU A 181 -36.79 -34.30 25.49
N VAL A 182 -38.11 -34.00 25.47
CA VAL A 182 -38.72 -32.97 26.34
C VAL A 182 -38.45 -33.25 27.83
N ILE A 183 -38.52 -34.49 28.24
CA ILE A 183 -38.22 -34.89 29.63
C ILE A 183 -36.71 -34.71 29.95
N LEU A 184 -35.82 -35.00 28.99
CA LEU A 184 -34.36 -34.93 29.18
C LEU A 184 -33.82 -33.47 29.15
N ILE A 185 -34.45 -32.55 28.39
CA ILE A 185 -33.94 -31.19 28.21
C ILE A 185 -33.59 -30.49 29.55
N PRO A 186 -34.48 -30.40 30.55
CA PRO A 186 -34.13 -29.71 31.79
C PRO A 186 -32.98 -30.37 32.53
N LEU A 187 -32.87 -31.71 32.51
CA LEU A 187 -31.79 -32.45 33.15
C LEU A 187 -30.44 -32.25 32.47
N VAL A 188 -30.44 -32.28 31.15
CA VAL A 188 -29.28 -32.00 30.28
C VAL A 188 -28.77 -30.59 30.53
N ASN A 189 -29.68 -29.60 30.56
CA ASN A 189 -29.31 -28.20 30.78
C ASN A 189 -28.65 -28.02 32.16
N VAL A 190 -29.20 -28.63 33.22
CA VAL A 190 -28.63 -28.58 34.57
C VAL A 190 -27.26 -29.25 34.61
N ALA A 191 -27.07 -30.37 33.91
CA ALA A 191 -25.79 -31.07 33.85
C ALA A 191 -24.71 -30.22 33.12
N PHE A 192 -25.07 -29.58 32.01
CA PHE A 192 -24.16 -28.73 31.27
C PHE A 192 -23.88 -27.41 32.01
N GLU A 193 -24.86 -26.77 32.63
CA GLU A 193 -24.67 -25.54 33.40
C GLU A 193 -23.73 -25.75 34.60
N ASN A 194 -23.82 -26.89 35.25
CA ASN A 194 -22.99 -27.25 36.40
C ASN A 194 -21.65 -27.92 36.02
N GLU A 195 -21.40 -28.10 34.73
CA GLU A 195 -20.16 -28.73 34.19
C GLU A 195 -19.87 -30.12 34.78
N LYS A 196 -20.93 -30.89 35.10
CA LYS A 196 -20.79 -32.26 35.62
C LYS A 196 -20.44 -33.22 34.49
N ILE A 197 -19.19 -33.58 34.38
CA ILE A 197 -18.64 -34.34 33.24
C ILE A 197 -19.33 -35.71 33.12
N ASP A 198 -19.49 -36.46 34.22
CA ASP A 198 -20.03 -37.83 34.20
C ASP A 198 -21.51 -37.84 33.80
N GLU A 199 -22.32 -36.92 34.38
CA GLU A 199 -23.75 -36.78 34.01
C GLU A 199 -23.89 -36.31 32.58
N SER A 200 -23.09 -35.33 32.17
CA SER A 200 -23.09 -34.78 30.78
C SER A 200 -22.74 -35.89 29.77
N LYS A 201 -21.73 -36.68 30.06
CA LYS A 201 -21.30 -37.81 29.21
C LYS A 201 -22.40 -38.86 29.09
N HIS A 202 -23.08 -39.16 30.18
CA HIS A 202 -24.21 -40.09 30.20
C HIS A 202 -25.33 -39.61 29.22
N TYR A 203 -25.73 -38.34 29.32
CA TYR A 203 -26.75 -37.77 28.40
C TYR A 203 -26.25 -37.70 26.95
N VAL A 204 -24.98 -37.40 26.70
CA VAL A 204 -24.39 -37.39 25.34
C VAL A 204 -24.49 -38.81 24.75
N ASN A 205 -24.20 -39.87 25.54
CA ASN A 205 -24.32 -41.25 25.08
C ASN A 205 -25.77 -41.59 24.75
N ILE A 206 -26.75 -41.21 25.59
CA ILE A 206 -28.19 -41.45 25.37
C ILE A 206 -28.63 -40.82 24.01
N PHE A 207 -28.27 -39.54 23.77
CA PHE A 207 -28.63 -38.86 22.52
C PHE A 207 -27.91 -39.47 21.30
N THR A 208 -26.68 -39.95 21.47
CA THR A 208 -25.94 -40.63 20.40
C THR A 208 -26.62 -41.96 20.04
N ASP A 209 -26.98 -42.76 21.06
CA ASP A 209 -27.64 -44.05 20.89
C ASP A 209 -29.04 -43.89 20.23
N LEU A 210 -29.71 -42.77 20.49
CA LEU A 210 -31.01 -42.45 19.87
C LEU A 210 -30.87 -41.79 18.49
N GLU A 211 -29.67 -41.63 17.95
CA GLU A 211 -29.38 -41.00 16.65
C GLU A 211 -29.78 -39.52 16.61
N LYS A 212 -29.86 -38.84 17.76
CA LYS A 212 -30.18 -37.41 17.90
C LYS A 212 -28.94 -36.59 18.31
N HIS A 213 -27.82 -36.93 17.78
CA HIS A 213 -26.53 -36.34 18.12
C HIS A 213 -26.50 -34.84 17.90
N ASP A 214 -27.11 -34.36 16.80
CA ASP A 214 -27.17 -32.91 16.45
C ASP A 214 -27.93 -32.09 17.48
N GLN A 215 -28.96 -32.71 18.15
CA GLN A 215 -29.77 -32.01 19.13
C GLN A 215 -28.99 -31.78 20.45
N ILE A 216 -28.24 -32.77 20.91
CA ILE A 216 -27.43 -32.59 22.14
C ILE A 216 -26.35 -31.52 21.95
N ILE A 217 -25.76 -31.44 20.75
CA ILE A 217 -24.81 -30.39 20.40
C ILE A 217 -25.48 -29.00 20.48
N LYS A 218 -26.68 -28.86 19.92
CA LYS A 218 -27.46 -27.61 20.00
C LYS A 218 -27.76 -27.22 21.45
N TYR A 219 -28.15 -28.17 22.31
CA TYR A 219 -28.38 -27.89 23.75
C TYR A 219 -27.11 -27.44 24.45
N TYR A 220 -25.99 -28.13 24.20
CA TYR A 220 -24.69 -27.78 24.76
C TYR A 220 -24.29 -26.33 24.38
N LEU A 221 -24.39 -25.98 23.08
CA LEU A 221 -24.06 -24.65 22.58
C LEU A 221 -25.00 -23.59 23.15
N LYS A 222 -26.30 -23.89 23.24
CA LYS A 222 -27.31 -22.99 23.82
C LYS A 222 -27.03 -22.71 25.30
N CYS A 223 -26.66 -23.74 26.09
CA CYS A 223 -26.27 -23.58 27.50
C CYS A 223 -25.06 -22.66 27.63
N ASN A 224 -24.02 -22.89 26.85
CA ASN A 224 -22.81 -22.06 26.85
C ASN A 224 -23.12 -20.61 26.47
N LYS A 225 -23.88 -20.39 25.40
CA LYS A 225 -24.30 -19.06 24.95
C LYS A 225 -25.08 -18.32 26.05
N ASN A 226 -26.05 -18.98 26.67
CA ASN A 226 -26.87 -18.40 27.75
C ASN A 226 -26.01 -18.04 28.98
N ARG A 227 -25.05 -18.90 29.35
CA ARG A 227 -24.14 -18.66 30.46
C ARG A 227 -23.27 -17.42 30.21
N LEU A 228 -22.64 -17.34 29.06
CA LEU A 228 -21.82 -16.18 28.66
C LEU A 228 -22.65 -14.91 28.63
N ARG A 229 -23.84 -14.99 28.03
CA ARG A 229 -24.77 -13.85 27.97
C ARG A 229 -25.14 -13.34 29.35
N LYS A 230 -25.56 -14.22 30.26
CA LYS A 230 -25.95 -13.84 31.63
C LYS A 230 -24.77 -13.20 32.39
N GLU A 231 -23.60 -13.79 32.29
CA GLU A 231 -22.38 -13.32 32.96
C GLU A 231 -21.98 -11.91 32.46
N TRP A 232 -21.87 -11.75 31.16
CA TRP A 232 -21.33 -10.50 30.59
C TRP A 232 -22.38 -9.37 30.55
N SER A 233 -23.67 -9.69 30.36
CA SER A 233 -24.72 -8.67 30.47
C SER A 233 -24.76 -8.07 31.88
N SER A 234 -24.67 -8.91 32.90
CA SER A 234 -24.68 -8.42 34.31
C SER A 234 -23.43 -7.54 34.61
N LYS A 235 -22.25 -7.92 34.12
CA LYS A 235 -21.01 -7.13 34.29
C LYS A 235 -21.08 -5.78 33.56
N MET A 236 -21.63 -5.76 32.35
CA MET A 236 -21.81 -4.53 31.56
C MET A 236 -22.74 -3.55 32.26
N TYR A 237 -23.90 -4.00 32.75
CA TYR A 237 -24.88 -3.14 33.41
C TYR A 237 -24.46 -2.72 34.85
N ALA A 238 -23.53 -3.43 35.47
CA ALA A 238 -23.01 -3.08 36.80
C ALA A 238 -22.06 -1.87 36.80
N ASN A 239 -21.73 -1.30 35.66
CA ASN A 239 -20.83 -0.14 35.50
C ASN A 239 -19.44 -0.31 36.16
N GLU A 240 -18.99 -1.55 36.35
CA GLU A 240 -17.67 -1.83 36.93
C GLU A 240 -16.52 -1.32 36.04
N PHE A 241 -16.77 -1.16 34.72
CA PHE A 241 -15.78 -0.85 33.71
C PHE A 241 -15.95 0.52 33.04
N SER A 242 -16.78 1.39 33.63
CA SER A 242 -17.16 2.66 33.00
C SER A 242 -16.01 3.68 32.82
N LYS A 243 -14.82 3.41 33.36
CA LYS A 243 -13.68 4.34 33.32
C LYS A 243 -12.61 4.03 32.27
N ASN A 244 -12.48 2.78 31.85
CA ASN A 244 -11.43 2.38 30.93
C ASN A 244 -11.91 1.26 29.96
N PRO A 245 -12.27 1.61 28.70
CA PRO A 245 -12.77 0.63 27.76
C PRO A 245 -11.67 -0.39 27.34
N LEU A 246 -10.42 0.03 27.27
CA LEU A 246 -9.32 -0.87 26.91
C LEU A 246 -9.21 -2.02 27.91
N GLU A 247 -9.19 -1.71 29.20
CA GLU A 247 -9.14 -2.71 30.27
C GLU A 247 -10.36 -3.66 30.22
N PHE A 248 -11.56 -3.12 29.93
CA PHE A 248 -12.76 -3.94 29.75
C PHE A 248 -12.58 -4.93 28.58
N PHE A 249 -12.17 -4.44 27.40
CA PHE A 249 -12.02 -5.30 26.23
C PHE A 249 -10.93 -6.36 26.43
N GLU A 250 -9.80 -6.00 27.03
CA GLU A 250 -8.72 -6.96 27.34
C GLU A 250 -9.20 -8.08 28.26
N ARG A 251 -9.86 -7.72 29.35
CA ARG A 251 -10.42 -8.71 30.30
C ARG A 251 -11.50 -9.59 29.65
N PHE A 252 -12.35 -8.97 28.83
CA PHE A 252 -13.40 -9.69 28.11
C PHE A 252 -12.80 -10.71 27.14
N TYR A 253 -11.81 -10.30 26.37
CA TYR A 253 -11.12 -11.18 25.41
C TYR A 253 -10.35 -12.29 26.10
N GLU A 254 -9.66 -12.00 27.18
CA GLU A 254 -8.96 -13.01 28.00
C GLU A 254 -9.95 -14.05 28.54
N ALA A 255 -11.09 -13.61 29.05
CA ALA A 255 -12.13 -14.51 29.58
C ALA A 255 -12.71 -15.40 28.47
N LEU A 256 -12.94 -14.87 27.26
CA LEU A 256 -13.43 -15.67 26.12
C LEU A 256 -12.40 -16.70 25.66
N ILE A 257 -11.11 -16.36 25.63
CA ILE A 257 -10.02 -17.28 25.29
C ILE A 257 -9.95 -18.39 26.34
N GLU A 258 -10.00 -18.03 27.60
CA GLU A 258 -9.97 -19.02 28.71
C GLU A 258 -11.21 -19.92 28.68
N CYS A 259 -12.39 -19.35 28.43
CA CYS A 259 -13.63 -20.10 28.24
C CYS A 259 -13.48 -21.10 27.08
N LYS A 260 -12.93 -20.65 25.93
CA LYS A 260 -12.66 -21.54 24.77
C LYS A 260 -11.79 -22.72 25.20
N LYS A 261 -10.69 -22.46 25.91
CA LYS A 261 -9.77 -23.52 26.37
C LYS A 261 -10.48 -24.53 27.29
N GLN A 262 -11.26 -24.05 28.25
CA GLN A 262 -12.05 -24.89 29.16
C GLN A 262 -13.08 -25.72 28.38
N GLN A 263 -13.80 -25.10 27.47
CA GLN A 263 -14.78 -25.80 26.63
C GLN A 263 -14.11 -26.82 25.70
N MET A 264 -12.91 -26.54 25.16
CA MET A 264 -12.14 -27.51 24.39
C MET A 264 -11.80 -28.76 25.21
N ILE A 265 -11.46 -28.61 26.47
CA ILE A 265 -11.18 -29.74 27.38
C ILE A 265 -12.48 -30.53 27.63
N LEU A 266 -13.60 -29.86 27.87
CA LEU A 266 -14.91 -30.45 28.10
C LEU A 266 -15.42 -31.26 26.91
N TYR A 267 -15.51 -30.60 25.71
CA TYR A 267 -16.09 -31.31 24.58
C TYR A 267 -15.22 -32.47 24.06
N LYS A 268 -13.90 -32.41 24.27
CA LYS A 268 -13.01 -33.53 23.94
C LYS A 268 -13.27 -34.75 24.81
N LYS A 269 -13.76 -34.55 26.04
CA LYS A 269 -14.16 -35.64 26.95
C LYS A 269 -15.57 -36.13 26.68
N LEU A 270 -16.45 -35.28 26.18
CA LEU A 270 -17.88 -35.55 26.01
C LEU A 270 -18.22 -36.13 24.62
N PHE A 271 -17.56 -35.66 23.57
CA PHE A 271 -17.93 -35.97 22.18
C PHE A 271 -16.82 -36.72 21.43
N THR A 272 -17.22 -37.51 20.44
CA THR A 272 -16.29 -38.27 19.59
C THR A 272 -15.45 -37.36 18.71
N ASN A 273 -14.26 -37.81 18.30
CA ASN A 273 -13.31 -37.05 17.52
C ASN A 273 -13.87 -36.56 16.17
N GLU A 274 -14.83 -37.26 15.58
CA GLU A 274 -15.44 -36.90 14.31
C GLU A 274 -16.27 -35.63 14.39
N VAL A 275 -16.88 -35.36 15.51
CA VAL A 275 -17.83 -34.24 15.72
C VAL A 275 -17.15 -33.02 16.33
N GLN A 276 -15.99 -33.20 16.95
CA GLN A 276 -15.28 -32.11 17.65
C GLN A 276 -15.02 -30.86 16.75
N PRO A 277 -14.63 -30.97 15.47
CA PRO A 277 -14.44 -29.80 14.63
C PRO A 277 -15.74 -29.01 14.42
N GLU A 278 -16.88 -29.68 14.28
CA GLU A 278 -18.17 -29.01 14.11
C GLU A 278 -18.60 -28.30 15.40
N ILE A 279 -18.36 -28.89 16.55
CA ILE A 279 -18.65 -28.25 17.85
C ILE A 279 -17.77 -27.00 18.03
N GLU A 280 -16.48 -27.10 17.70
CA GLU A 280 -15.57 -25.94 17.74
C GLU A 280 -16.05 -24.83 16.82
N ARG A 281 -16.47 -25.17 15.62
CA ARG A 281 -17.02 -24.24 14.64
C ARG A 281 -18.26 -23.52 15.19
N GLN A 282 -19.21 -24.26 15.74
CA GLN A 282 -20.44 -23.70 16.31
C GLN A 282 -20.17 -22.88 17.58
N LEU A 283 -19.17 -23.26 18.37
CA LEU A 283 -18.76 -22.48 19.54
C LEU A 283 -18.23 -21.11 19.13
N ILE A 284 -17.41 -21.04 18.11
CA ILE A 284 -16.89 -19.76 17.56
C ILE A 284 -18.03 -18.91 16.99
N LEU A 285 -18.99 -19.54 16.30
CA LEU A 285 -20.20 -18.83 15.82
C LEU A 285 -21.01 -18.24 16.99
N SER A 286 -21.09 -18.97 18.12
CA SER A 286 -21.80 -18.48 19.31
C SER A 286 -21.11 -17.27 19.95
N TYR A 287 -19.81 -17.09 19.75
CA TYR A 287 -19.11 -15.86 20.15
C TYR A 287 -19.54 -14.69 19.27
N GLY A 288 -19.68 -14.88 17.95
CA GLY A 288 -20.23 -13.86 17.05
C GLY A 288 -21.61 -13.41 17.54
N ASP A 289 -22.49 -14.35 17.85
CA ASP A 289 -23.83 -14.08 18.42
C ASP A 289 -23.75 -13.29 19.75
N LEU A 290 -22.75 -13.58 20.59
CA LEU A 290 -22.55 -12.85 21.85
C LEU A 290 -22.16 -11.39 21.57
N PHE A 291 -21.24 -11.16 20.63
CA PHE A 291 -20.87 -9.80 20.20
C PHE A 291 -22.08 -9.03 19.65
N ASP A 292 -22.93 -9.67 18.85
CA ASP A 292 -24.15 -9.05 18.31
C ASP A 292 -25.13 -8.64 19.45
N ILE A 293 -25.25 -9.45 20.50
CA ILE A 293 -26.09 -9.15 21.68
C ILE A 293 -25.50 -7.98 22.49
N LEU A 294 -24.17 -7.93 22.63
CA LEU A 294 -23.46 -6.91 23.39
C LEU A 294 -23.07 -5.67 22.56
N GLU A 295 -23.42 -5.63 21.27
CA GLU A 295 -23.07 -4.54 20.34
C GLU A 295 -23.39 -3.18 20.91
N LEU A 296 -24.63 -2.95 21.32
CA LEU A 296 -25.10 -1.65 21.76
C LEU A 296 -24.40 -1.15 23.03
N PRO A 297 -24.33 -1.96 24.14
CA PRO A 297 -23.57 -1.56 25.32
C PRO A 297 -22.08 -1.34 25.06
N MET A 298 -21.45 -2.18 24.23
CA MET A 298 -20.02 -2.03 23.87
C MET A 298 -19.79 -0.75 23.06
N PHE A 299 -20.68 -0.46 22.10
CA PHE A 299 -20.61 0.77 21.31
C PHE A 299 -20.75 2.01 22.22
N GLU A 300 -21.73 2.01 23.14
CA GLU A 300 -21.91 3.13 24.09
C GLU A 300 -20.67 3.36 24.96
N LEU A 301 -20.08 2.30 25.45
CA LEU A 301 -18.84 2.35 26.25
C LEU A 301 -17.69 2.98 25.44
N VAL A 302 -17.49 2.50 24.20
CA VAL A 302 -16.42 3.01 23.30
C VAL A 302 -16.69 4.48 22.94
N ASP A 303 -17.91 4.82 22.55
CA ASP A 303 -18.28 6.16 22.10
C ASP A 303 -18.09 7.23 23.20
N VAL A 304 -18.60 6.93 24.40
CA VAL A 304 -18.47 7.84 25.54
C VAL A 304 -16.98 7.99 25.93
N SER A 305 -16.23 6.91 25.92
CA SER A 305 -14.81 6.95 26.29
C SER A 305 -13.97 7.71 25.27
N ILE A 306 -14.18 7.49 23.99
CA ILE A 306 -13.46 8.18 22.91
C ILE A 306 -13.76 9.69 22.95
N LYS A 307 -15.02 10.08 23.14
CA LYS A 307 -15.44 11.50 23.24
C LYS A 307 -14.78 12.22 24.42
N ASN A 308 -14.56 11.53 25.51
CA ASN A 308 -13.97 12.09 26.73
C ASN A 308 -12.45 11.93 26.82
N HIS A 309 -11.81 11.18 25.91
CA HIS A 309 -10.38 10.91 25.95
C HIS A 309 -9.57 12.08 25.38
N GLN A 310 -8.42 12.37 25.99
CA GLN A 310 -7.50 13.42 25.52
C GLN A 310 -6.94 13.11 24.12
N GLU A 311 -6.73 11.83 23.82
CA GLU A 311 -6.18 11.34 22.56
C GLU A 311 -7.08 10.22 21.98
N PRO A 312 -8.19 10.58 21.32
CA PRO A 312 -9.16 9.60 20.78
C PRO A 312 -8.53 8.61 19.81
N LEU A 313 -7.61 9.07 18.97
CA LEU A 313 -6.94 8.23 17.95
C LEU A 313 -6.14 7.10 18.61
N ILE A 314 -5.36 7.42 19.66
CA ILE A 314 -4.51 6.42 20.34
C ILE A 314 -5.39 5.36 21.01
N LEU A 315 -6.46 5.79 21.68
CA LEU A 315 -7.41 4.86 22.30
C LEU A 315 -8.05 3.93 21.27
N LEU A 316 -8.44 4.48 20.09
CA LEU A 316 -9.01 3.68 19.01
C LEU A 316 -8.01 2.63 18.49
N LEU A 317 -6.74 3.02 18.33
CA LEU A 317 -5.68 2.12 17.89
C LEU A 317 -5.46 0.98 18.91
N ASP A 318 -5.40 1.32 20.20
CA ASP A 318 -5.19 0.36 21.28
C ASP A 318 -6.35 -0.66 21.34
N LEU A 319 -7.60 -0.17 21.24
CA LEU A 319 -8.79 -1.03 21.18
C LEU A 319 -8.75 -1.95 19.96
N PHE A 320 -8.35 -1.43 18.81
CA PHE A 320 -8.24 -2.24 17.59
C PHE A 320 -7.15 -3.29 17.72
N ILE A 321 -5.97 -2.94 18.26
CA ILE A 321 -4.85 -3.86 18.48
C ILE A 321 -5.28 -4.98 19.43
N ALA A 322 -5.95 -4.65 20.54
CA ALA A 322 -6.47 -5.64 21.49
C ALA A 322 -7.43 -6.63 20.82
N THR A 323 -8.31 -6.09 19.97
CA THR A 323 -9.28 -6.91 19.19
C THR A 323 -8.57 -7.81 18.18
N ASP A 324 -7.57 -7.29 17.47
CA ASP A 324 -6.79 -8.05 16.46
C ASP A 324 -5.98 -9.17 17.12
N VAL A 325 -5.40 -8.93 18.29
CA VAL A 325 -4.69 -9.95 19.10
C VAL A 325 -5.67 -11.07 19.52
N PHE A 326 -6.85 -10.72 19.97
CA PHE A 326 -7.91 -11.69 20.33
C PHE A 326 -8.26 -12.58 19.14
N ILE A 327 -8.50 -11.97 17.97
CA ILE A 327 -8.85 -12.68 16.73
C ILE A 327 -7.73 -13.64 16.32
N LYS A 328 -6.47 -13.19 16.36
CA LYS A 328 -5.30 -14.01 16.04
C LYS A 328 -5.20 -15.22 17.00
N ASN A 329 -5.45 -15.02 18.28
CA ASN A 329 -5.42 -16.10 19.28
C ASN A 329 -6.53 -17.12 18.99
N ILE A 330 -7.75 -16.67 18.65
CA ILE A 330 -8.84 -17.61 18.31
C ILE A 330 -8.51 -18.39 17.04
N LYS A 331 -7.97 -17.73 16.01
CA LYS A 331 -7.63 -18.37 14.72
C LYS A 331 -6.49 -19.39 14.88
N ASN A 332 -5.43 -19.03 15.59
CA ASN A 332 -4.26 -19.90 15.78
C ASN A 332 -4.57 -21.14 16.62
N ASP A 333 -5.42 -20.99 17.63
CA ASP A 333 -5.81 -22.10 18.53
C ASP A 333 -6.90 -23.00 17.93
N SER A 334 -7.47 -22.66 16.77
CA SER A 334 -8.54 -23.44 16.14
C SER A 334 -8.00 -24.35 15.03
N LYS A 335 -8.47 -25.59 15.00
CA LYS A 335 -8.17 -26.59 13.97
C LYS A 335 -9.21 -26.58 12.84
N ILE A 336 -9.92 -25.49 12.71
CA ILE A 336 -10.98 -25.32 11.71
C ILE A 336 -10.33 -25.09 10.35
N GLY A 337 -10.77 -25.82 9.33
CA GLY A 337 -10.22 -25.74 7.97
C GLY A 337 -10.53 -24.40 7.28
N ASP A 338 -9.86 -24.15 6.17
CA ASP A 338 -9.90 -22.91 5.39
C ASP A 338 -11.30 -22.55 4.83
N SER A 339 -12.26 -23.48 4.87
CA SER A 339 -13.62 -23.26 4.38
C SER A 339 -14.54 -22.52 5.37
N PHE A 340 -14.05 -22.12 6.54
CA PHE A 340 -14.85 -21.43 7.54
C PHE A 340 -15.04 -19.96 7.20
N ASP A 341 -16.28 -19.49 7.25
CA ASP A 341 -16.59 -18.07 6.98
C ASP A 341 -16.25 -17.21 8.20
N TRP A 342 -15.03 -16.74 8.24
CA TRP A 342 -14.55 -15.81 9.27
C TRP A 342 -15.12 -14.40 9.10
N ASP A 343 -15.51 -13.99 7.90
CA ASP A 343 -15.91 -12.60 7.61
C ASP A 343 -17.14 -12.17 8.43
N SER A 344 -18.12 -13.05 8.56
CA SER A 344 -19.33 -12.81 9.38
C SER A 344 -18.97 -12.54 10.84
N ILE A 345 -18.14 -13.42 11.44
CA ILE A 345 -17.74 -13.30 12.85
C ILE A 345 -16.87 -12.05 13.07
N LEU A 346 -15.94 -11.77 12.15
CA LEU A 346 -15.09 -10.59 12.22
C LEU A 346 -15.93 -9.32 12.19
N THR A 347 -16.97 -9.31 11.35
CA THR A 347 -17.93 -8.20 11.29
C THR A 347 -18.60 -7.97 12.65
N SER A 348 -19.10 -9.04 13.29
CA SER A 348 -19.72 -8.95 14.63
C SER A 348 -18.73 -8.45 15.70
N ILE A 349 -17.49 -8.94 15.69
CA ILE A 349 -16.45 -8.57 16.67
C ILE A 349 -16.06 -7.08 16.51
N TYR A 350 -15.88 -6.59 15.27
CA TYR A 350 -15.45 -5.21 15.03
C TYR A 350 -16.60 -4.21 15.03
N ARG A 351 -17.85 -4.66 14.96
CA ARG A 351 -19.04 -3.80 14.83
C ARG A 351 -19.11 -2.65 15.85
N PRO A 352 -18.78 -2.86 17.15
CA PRO A 352 -18.76 -1.73 18.10
C PRO A 352 -17.74 -0.63 17.78
N LEU A 353 -16.69 -0.95 17.03
CA LEU A 353 -15.62 0.00 16.65
C LEU A 353 -15.87 0.69 15.31
N ILE A 354 -16.71 0.13 14.44
CA ILE A 354 -16.92 0.63 13.07
C ILE A 354 -17.31 2.13 13.03
N PRO A 355 -18.26 2.65 13.87
CA PRO A 355 -18.59 4.07 13.83
C PRO A 355 -17.41 4.98 14.17
N GLN A 356 -16.50 4.53 15.02
CA GLN A 356 -15.28 5.28 15.38
C GLN A 356 -14.23 5.22 14.26
N ILE A 357 -14.17 4.12 13.52
CA ILE A 357 -13.33 3.96 12.33
C ILE A 357 -13.80 4.92 11.22
N VAL A 358 -15.12 5.12 11.06
CA VAL A 358 -15.68 6.11 10.13
C VAL A 358 -15.20 7.54 10.49
N SER A 359 -15.03 7.83 11.79
CA SER A 359 -14.53 9.12 12.29
C SER A 359 -12.99 9.22 12.30
N TYR A 360 -12.28 8.23 11.79
CA TYR A 360 -10.80 8.16 11.79
C TYR A 360 -10.17 9.42 11.19
N LYS A 361 -10.70 9.96 10.10
CA LYS A 361 -10.16 11.15 9.43
C LYS A 361 -10.13 12.39 10.35
N GLU A 362 -11.14 12.55 11.20
CA GLU A 362 -11.22 13.65 12.17
C GLU A 362 -10.20 13.45 13.30
N PHE A 363 -10.13 12.23 13.82
CA PHE A 363 -9.18 11.89 14.89
C PHE A 363 -7.73 12.04 14.41
N GLU A 364 -7.42 11.55 13.22
CA GLU A 364 -6.08 11.65 12.61
C GLU A 364 -5.71 13.11 12.37
N TYR A 365 -6.64 13.92 11.85
CA TYR A 365 -6.42 15.33 11.61
C TYR A 365 -6.14 16.08 12.93
N GLU A 366 -6.99 15.91 13.96
CA GLU A 366 -6.83 16.61 15.24
C GLU A 366 -5.54 16.17 15.98
N HIS A 367 -5.20 14.89 15.93
CA HIS A 367 -3.95 14.38 16.49
C HIS A 367 -2.73 14.97 15.76
N SER A 368 -2.70 14.92 14.45
CA SER A 368 -1.61 15.46 13.63
C SER A 368 -1.50 16.97 13.76
N LYS A 369 -2.62 17.69 13.89
CA LYS A 369 -2.68 19.14 14.10
C LYS A 369 -2.04 19.54 15.45
N LYS A 370 -2.24 18.75 16.50
CA LYS A 370 -1.58 18.99 17.81
C LYS A 370 -0.05 18.89 17.70
N ILE A 371 0.43 17.89 16.96
CA ILE A 371 1.88 17.67 16.74
C ILE A 371 2.46 18.77 15.84
N THR A 372 1.71 19.22 14.82
CA THR A 372 2.13 20.21 13.82
C THR A 372 1.65 21.63 14.17
N ASN A 373 1.81 22.07 15.41
CA ASN A 373 1.43 23.43 15.84
C ASN A 373 2.39 24.46 15.22
N PHE A 374 1.85 25.34 14.34
CA PHE A 374 2.62 26.31 13.55
C PHE A 374 2.58 27.73 14.13
N UNK A 375 3.53 28.28 14.48
CA UNK A 375 3.54 29.22 14.90
C UNK A 375 3.95 30.12 14.20
N PHE A 376 3.48 30.67 13.28
CA PHE A 376 3.85 31.73 12.33
C PHE A 376 3.61 33.15 12.88
N ASN A 377 3.21 33.30 14.13
CA ASN A 377 2.88 34.57 14.76
C ASN A 377 4.11 35.27 15.41
N LYS A 378 5.26 35.20 14.74
CA LYS A 378 6.45 35.96 15.14
C LYS A 378 6.51 37.27 14.35
N ASP A 379 7.13 38.27 14.91
CA ASP A 379 7.27 39.60 14.31
C ASP A 379 8.46 39.65 13.33
N ASP A 380 9.55 38.94 13.65
CA ASP A 380 10.74 38.90 12.79
C ASP A 380 10.52 37.95 11.60
N LEU A 381 10.76 38.46 10.39
CA LEU A 381 10.65 37.69 9.14
C LEU A 381 11.64 36.51 9.07
N VAL A 382 12.85 36.67 9.63
CA VAL A 382 13.84 35.59 9.66
C VAL A 382 13.30 34.40 10.45
N ASP A 383 12.78 34.68 11.62
CA ASP A 383 12.19 33.68 12.54
C ASP A 383 10.98 32.99 11.92
N VAL A 384 10.14 33.74 11.20
CA VAL A 384 8.93 33.21 10.53
C VAL A 384 9.30 32.25 9.40
N VAL A 385 10.29 32.62 8.56
CA VAL A 385 10.75 31.76 7.44
C VAL A 385 11.45 30.51 8.00
N GLN A 386 12.22 30.65 9.06
CA GLN A 386 12.86 29.51 9.73
C GLN A 386 11.81 28.57 10.34
N ALA A 387 10.79 29.13 11.00
CA ALA A 387 9.66 28.35 11.55
C ALA A 387 8.92 27.61 10.46
N PHE A 388 8.73 28.21 9.27
CA PHE A 388 8.13 27.53 8.11
C PHE A 388 8.96 26.32 7.69
N GLY A 389 10.28 26.45 7.56
CA GLY A 389 11.18 25.33 7.24
C GLY A 389 11.15 24.22 8.29
N GLN A 390 11.12 24.58 9.58
CA GLN A 390 11.02 23.60 10.68
C GLN A 390 9.66 22.88 10.68
N SER A 391 8.59 23.61 10.37
CA SER A 391 7.23 23.05 10.30
C SER A 391 7.10 21.96 9.23
N GLN A 392 7.84 22.06 8.14
CA GLN A 392 7.85 21.04 7.09
C GLN A 392 8.29 19.67 7.61
N LEU A 393 9.39 19.65 8.38
CA LEU A 393 9.92 18.42 8.98
C LEU A 393 8.88 17.76 9.90
N THR A 394 8.18 18.56 10.71
CA THR A 394 7.15 18.03 11.61
C THR A 394 5.94 17.50 10.84
N VAL A 395 5.54 18.16 9.75
CA VAL A 395 4.40 17.73 8.89
C VAL A 395 4.73 16.42 8.19
N PHE A 396 5.92 16.29 7.63
CA PHE A 396 6.31 15.05 6.92
C PHE A 396 6.48 13.89 7.89
N ARG A 397 7.04 14.15 9.09
CA ARG A 397 7.09 13.14 10.16
C ARG A 397 5.68 12.70 10.57
N ALA A 398 4.77 13.64 10.76
CA ALA A 398 3.37 13.33 11.10
C ALA A 398 2.70 12.49 10.02
N SER A 399 2.99 12.76 8.74
CA SER A 399 2.47 11.99 7.59
C SER A 399 3.00 10.54 7.62
N GLU A 400 4.30 10.35 7.91
CA GLU A 400 4.90 9.02 8.04
C GLU A 400 4.31 8.24 9.23
N GLU A 401 4.09 8.92 10.35
CA GLU A 401 3.44 8.31 11.52
C GLU A 401 1.98 7.95 11.22
N ALA A 402 1.25 8.78 10.48
CA ALA A 402 -0.11 8.48 10.02
C ALA A 402 -0.13 7.23 9.13
N LYS A 403 0.85 7.09 8.22
CA LYS A 403 1.03 5.88 7.39
C LYS A 403 1.22 4.63 8.27
N ARG A 404 2.05 4.73 9.32
CA ARG A 404 2.27 3.63 10.28
C ARG A 404 0.99 3.29 11.05
N ARG A 405 0.22 4.30 11.48
CA ARG A 405 -1.07 4.07 12.15
C ARG A 405 -2.09 3.41 11.23
N SER A 406 -2.13 3.83 9.97
CA SER A 406 -2.98 3.20 8.94
C SER A 406 -2.64 1.72 8.74
N ALA A 407 -1.36 1.33 8.87
CA ALA A 407 -0.90 -0.05 8.74
C ALA A 407 -1.49 -0.96 9.83
N VAL A 408 -1.83 -0.42 11.01
CA VAL A 408 -2.53 -1.17 12.06
C VAL A 408 -3.88 -1.69 11.54
N PHE A 409 -4.58 -0.87 10.76
CA PHE A 409 -5.85 -1.24 10.10
C PHE A 409 -5.63 -1.92 8.73
N ASN A 410 -4.42 -2.44 8.47
CA ASN A 410 -4.06 -3.03 7.18
C ASN A 410 -4.33 -2.09 5.99
N HIS A 411 -4.19 -0.78 6.22
CA HIS A 411 -4.40 0.30 5.25
C HIS A 411 -5.85 0.43 4.71
N CYS A 412 -6.84 -0.21 5.33
CA CYS A 412 -8.23 -0.05 4.86
C CYS A 412 -8.75 1.38 5.08
N VAL A 413 -8.19 2.14 6.05
CA VAL A 413 -8.52 3.55 6.32
C VAL A 413 -7.68 4.54 5.48
N PHE A 414 -7.08 4.07 4.39
CA PHE A 414 -6.17 4.85 3.55
C PHE A 414 -6.82 6.13 2.98
N PRO A 415 -8.04 6.11 2.42
CA PRO A 415 -8.66 7.35 1.92
C PRO A 415 -8.86 8.41 3.02
N GLU A 416 -9.27 7.98 4.21
CA GLU A 416 -9.48 8.84 5.39
C GLU A 416 -8.16 9.45 5.86
N MET A 417 -7.11 8.65 5.88
CA MET A 417 -5.74 9.09 6.21
C MET A 417 -5.26 10.16 5.21
N ILE A 418 -5.42 9.91 3.91
CA ILE A 418 -5.04 10.86 2.85
C ILE A 418 -5.81 12.17 3.02
N PHE A 419 -7.10 12.11 3.32
CA PHE A 419 -7.91 13.31 3.59
C PHE A 419 -7.33 14.13 4.76
N ALA A 420 -7.02 13.47 5.89
CA ALA A 420 -6.47 14.12 7.07
C ALA A 420 -5.11 14.79 6.77
N ILE A 421 -4.22 14.08 6.07
CA ILE A 421 -2.90 14.56 5.67
C ILE A 421 -3.03 15.76 4.69
N ASN A 422 -3.90 15.69 3.70
CA ASN A 422 -4.17 16.81 2.78
C ASN A 422 -4.58 18.08 3.54
N LYS A 423 -5.39 17.92 4.57
CA LYS A 423 -5.84 19.04 5.41
C LYS A 423 -4.67 19.64 6.21
N ILE A 424 -3.73 18.81 6.69
CA ILE A 424 -2.50 19.30 7.37
C ILE A 424 -1.59 20.02 6.36
N PHE A 425 -1.41 19.48 5.15
CA PHE A 425 -0.65 20.16 4.08
C PHE A 425 -1.29 21.50 3.73
N SER A 426 -2.62 21.58 3.67
CA SER A 426 -3.33 22.84 3.41
C SER A 426 -3.04 23.88 4.49
N ASN A 427 -2.97 23.48 5.75
CA ASN A 427 -2.65 24.39 6.88
C ASN A 427 -1.26 25.01 6.73
N ILE A 428 -0.24 24.23 6.40
CA ILE A 428 1.13 24.75 6.21
C ILE A 428 1.21 25.64 4.96
N ILE A 429 0.51 25.30 3.90
CA ILE A 429 0.45 26.10 2.66
C ILE A 429 -0.18 27.48 2.94
N GLU A 430 -1.27 27.52 3.72
CA GLU A 430 -1.89 28.78 4.14
C GLU A 430 -0.93 29.61 5.00
N GLY A 431 -0.22 28.95 5.93
CA GLY A 431 0.86 29.60 6.68
C GLY A 431 1.92 30.20 5.77
N GLY A 432 2.31 29.48 4.73
CA GLY A 432 3.25 29.98 3.70
C GLY A 432 2.72 31.21 2.96
N LYS A 433 1.42 31.25 2.66
CA LYS A 433 0.79 32.43 2.04
C LYS A 433 0.84 33.64 2.95
N ASP A 434 0.67 33.45 4.27
CA ASP A 434 0.76 34.54 5.23
C ASP A 434 2.20 35.04 5.40
N VAL A 435 3.19 34.14 5.38
CA VAL A 435 4.62 34.53 5.32
C VAL A 435 4.88 35.40 4.09
N LEU A 436 4.36 34.99 2.93
CA LEU A 436 4.52 35.74 1.67
C LEU A 436 3.90 37.15 1.76
N LYS A 437 2.72 37.29 2.36
CA LYS A 437 2.07 38.60 2.60
C LYS A 437 2.96 39.51 3.47
N LYS A 438 3.55 38.96 4.53
CA LYS A 438 4.48 39.70 5.40
C LYS A 438 5.72 40.18 4.62
N ILE A 439 6.29 39.35 3.75
CA ILE A 439 7.43 39.69 2.87
C ILE A 439 7.02 40.85 1.93
N LEU A 440 5.85 40.75 1.30
CA LEU A 440 5.36 41.75 0.31
C LEU A 440 5.21 43.14 0.92
N VAL A 441 4.72 43.23 2.17
CA VAL A 441 4.56 44.52 2.90
C VAL A 441 5.92 45.17 3.17
N ASN A 442 7.00 44.38 3.26
CA ASN A 442 8.34 44.88 3.61
C ASN A 442 9.21 45.27 2.40
N ILE A 443 8.67 45.21 1.21
CA ILE A 443 9.39 45.59 -0.03
C ILE A 443 9.51 47.13 -0.07
N LYS A 444 10.75 47.65 0.01
CA LYS A 444 11.09 49.09 -0.06
C LYS A 444 11.84 49.37 -1.35
N PRO A 445 11.84 50.62 -1.86
CA PRO A 445 12.70 50.99 -3.00
C PRO A 445 14.18 50.96 -2.59
N GLY A 446 15.05 50.59 -3.54
CA GLY A 446 16.49 50.46 -3.34
C GLY A 446 16.92 49.06 -2.88
N GLU A 447 18.19 48.94 -2.60
CA GLU A 447 18.82 47.65 -2.22
C GLU A 447 18.39 47.18 -0.82
N ASN A 448 17.97 45.95 -0.72
CA ASN A 448 17.60 45.31 0.57
C ASN A 448 18.06 43.83 0.58
N TRP A 449 19.36 43.68 0.78
CA TRP A 449 20.00 42.34 0.79
C TRP A 449 19.43 41.38 1.84
N ASN A 450 19.05 41.92 2.99
CA ASN A 450 18.41 41.13 4.04
C ASN A 450 17.09 40.53 3.58
N LEU A 451 16.20 41.34 3.00
CA LEU A 451 14.92 40.88 2.47
C LEU A 451 15.11 39.90 1.30
N PHE A 452 16.12 40.15 0.45
CA PHE A 452 16.53 39.28 -0.65
C PHE A 452 16.88 37.88 -0.13
N GLN A 453 17.76 37.80 0.87
CA GLN A 453 18.21 36.53 1.46
C GLN A 453 17.07 35.80 2.17
N ILE A 454 16.20 36.50 2.90
CA ILE A 454 15.01 35.93 3.54
C ILE A 454 14.09 35.30 2.48
N CYS A 455 13.83 36.02 1.38
CA CYS A 455 12.96 35.55 0.30
C CYS A 455 13.57 34.35 -0.44
N LEU A 456 14.90 34.37 -0.66
CA LEU A 456 15.62 33.24 -1.27
C LEU A 456 15.55 31.99 -0.39
N LYS A 457 15.74 32.14 0.92
CA LYS A 457 15.60 31.04 1.88
C LYS A 457 14.17 30.49 1.89
N PHE A 458 13.17 31.37 1.82
CA PHE A 458 11.76 30.97 1.73
C PHE A 458 11.47 30.21 0.43
N LEU A 459 12.05 30.68 -0.69
CA LEU A 459 11.96 30.01 -2.00
C LEU A 459 12.57 28.60 -1.92
N GLN A 460 13.75 28.47 -1.36
CA GLN A 460 14.43 27.19 -1.16
C GLN A 460 13.58 26.23 -0.30
N SER A 461 13.13 26.70 0.87
CA SER A 461 12.29 25.87 1.76
C SER A 461 11.00 25.43 1.06
N SER A 462 10.37 26.31 0.28
CA SER A 462 9.13 25.96 -0.44
C SER A 462 9.39 24.92 -1.54
N GLY A 463 10.54 25.00 -2.21
CA GLY A 463 10.98 24.00 -3.18
C GLY A 463 11.27 22.63 -2.52
N GLU A 464 11.91 22.64 -1.36
CA GLU A 464 12.13 21.45 -0.55
C GLU A 464 10.81 20.79 -0.17
N PHE A 465 9.83 21.61 0.28
CA PHE A 465 8.48 21.12 0.61
C PHE A 465 7.81 20.46 -0.61
N LEU A 466 7.87 21.09 -1.76
CA LEU A 466 7.27 20.54 -2.99
C LEU A 466 7.93 19.22 -3.41
N ARG A 467 9.26 19.15 -3.34
CA ARG A 467 10.04 17.93 -3.66
C ARG A 467 9.66 16.78 -2.72
N GLU A 468 9.62 17.05 -1.42
CA GLU A 468 9.21 16.05 -0.41
C GLU A 468 7.75 15.62 -0.60
N LEU A 469 6.89 16.54 -1.01
CA LEU A 469 5.48 16.24 -1.31
C LEU A 469 5.35 15.25 -2.49
N TYR A 470 6.15 15.43 -3.54
CA TYR A 470 6.22 14.46 -4.66
C TYR A 470 6.77 13.11 -4.22
N PHE A 471 7.79 13.13 -3.36
CA PHE A 471 8.38 11.89 -2.82
C PHE A 471 7.34 11.11 -2.00
N ILE A 472 6.65 11.76 -1.07
CA ILE A 472 5.60 11.15 -0.25
C ILE A 472 4.44 10.64 -1.13
N GLU A 473 4.05 11.40 -2.14
CA GLU A 473 3.05 10.97 -3.14
C GLU A 473 3.40 9.59 -3.71
N SER A 474 4.65 9.42 -4.17
CA SER A 474 5.12 8.15 -4.74
C SER A 474 5.18 7.03 -3.70
N GLU A 475 5.64 7.34 -2.48
CA GLU A 475 5.71 6.39 -1.38
C GLU A 475 4.34 5.86 -0.95
N PHE A 476 3.37 6.78 -0.81
CA PHE A 476 2.01 6.38 -0.43
C PHE A 476 1.31 5.58 -1.52
N LYS A 477 1.52 5.91 -2.79
CA LYS A 477 1.04 5.11 -3.94
C LYS A 477 1.60 3.69 -3.87
N CYS A 478 2.90 3.56 -3.71
CA CYS A 478 3.58 2.26 -3.58
C CYS A 478 3.02 1.47 -2.39
N CYS A 479 2.85 2.13 -1.26
CA CYS A 479 2.36 1.51 -0.02
C CYS A 479 0.98 0.86 -0.22
N ILE A 480 0.00 1.59 -0.76
CA ILE A 480 -1.36 1.05 -0.92
C ILE A 480 -1.42 -0.03 -2.01
N LEU A 481 -0.68 0.12 -3.10
CA LEU A 481 -0.65 -0.87 -4.18
C LEU A 481 0.00 -2.19 -3.71
N THR A 482 1.04 -2.11 -2.89
CA THR A 482 1.69 -3.29 -2.31
C THR A 482 0.76 -4.03 -1.33
N ASN A 483 -0.07 -3.30 -0.59
CA ASN A 483 -0.94 -3.86 0.44
C ASN A 483 -2.41 -3.99 -0.01
N GLU A 484 -2.69 -3.81 -1.28
CA GLU A 484 -4.04 -3.76 -1.86
C GLU A 484 -4.95 -4.91 -1.42
N GLN A 485 -4.50 -6.15 -1.63
CA GLN A 485 -5.30 -7.34 -1.33
C GLN A 485 -5.65 -7.42 0.16
N ARG A 486 -4.70 -7.08 1.03
CA ARG A 486 -4.92 -7.04 2.48
C ARG A 486 -5.94 -5.97 2.85
N ALA A 487 -5.77 -4.77 2.30
CA ALA A 487 -6.67 -3.63 2.55
C ALA A 487 -8.11 -3.97 2.12
N LEU A 488 -8.28 -4.52 0.91
CA LEU A 488 -9.60 -4.89 0.38
C LEU A 488 -10.24 -6.05 1.16
N ASN A 489 -9.47 -7.04 1.59
CA ASN A 489 -10.00 -8.14 2.39
C ASN A 489 -10.47 -7.68 3.77
N VAL A 490 -9.67 -6.84 4.42
CA VAL A 490 -9.99 -6.31 5.76
C VAL A 490 -11.16 -5.32 5.69
N SER A 491 -11.28 -4.54 4.62
CA SER A 491 -12.36 -3.56 4.45
C SER A 491 -13.75 -4.19 4.48
N LYS A 492 -13.89 -5.46 4.08
CA LYS A 492 -15.18 -6.18 4.04
C LYS A 492 -15.89 -6.21 5.40
N TYR A 493 -15.13 -6.32 6.49
CA TYR A 493 -15.69 -6.43 7.84
C TYR A 493 -15.38 -5.23 8.74
N LEU A 494 -14.48 -4.31 8.32
CA LEU A 494 -14.13 -3.11 9.09
C LEU A 494 -14.83 -1.83 8.60
N LEU A 495 -15.26 -1.78 7.35
CA LEU A 495 -15.79 -0.56 6.75
C LEU A 495 -17.24 -0.72 6.32
N VAL A 496 -17.98 0.38 6.39
CA VAL A 496 -19.31 0.52 5.80
C VAL A 496 -19.18 0.45 4.26
N GLU A 497 -20.21 -0.03 3.57
CA GLU A 497 -20.23 -0.23 2.10
C GLU A 497 -19.71 0.99 1.31
N ASP A 498 -20.17 2.19 1.67
CA ASP A 498 -19.73 3.43 0.99
C ASP A 498 -18.22 3.61 1.06
N LYS A 499 -17.61 3.29 2.21
CA LYS A 499 -16.17 3.42 2.43
C LYS A 499 -15.37 2.31 1.74
N GLN A 500 -15.93 1.12 1.61
CA GLN A 500 -15.35 0.04 0.81
C GLN A 500 -15.26 0.45 -0.66
N ILE A 501 -16.33 1.04 -1.20
CA ILE A 501 -16.38 1.53 -2.58
C ILE A 501 -15.36 2.67 -2.77
N GLU A 502 -15.26 3.59 -1.81
CA GLU A 502 -14.30 4.71 -1.84
C GLU A 502 -12.85 4.17 -1.91
N LEU A 503 -12.50 3.24 -1.04
CA LEU A 503 -11.17 2.60 -1.03
C LEU A 503 -10.88 1.91 -2.37
N LYS A 504 -11.84 1.13 -2.87
CA LYS A 504 -11.68 0.42 -4.15
C LYS A 504 -11.48 1.41 -5.31
N ASN A 505 -12.28 2.49 -5.36
CA ASN A 505 -12.18 3.52 -6.40
C ASN A 505 -10.78 4.18 -6.38
N VAL A 506 -10.24 4.50 -5.20
CA VAL A 506 -8.90 5.07 -5.06
C VAL A 506 -7.84 4.10 -5.63
N ILE A 507 -7.94 2.82 -5.29
CA ILE A 507 -6.99 1.79 -5.78
C ILE A 507 -7.12 1.64 -7.31
N ASP A 508 -8.32 1.58 -7.85
CA ASP A 508 -8.57 1.41 -9.29
C ASP A 508 -8.06 2.64 -10.07
N LEU A 509 -8.26 3.86 -9.55
CA LEU A 509 -7.73 5.09 -10.14
C LEU A 509 -6.19 5.08 -10.16
N LEU A 510 -5.56 4.65 -9.09
CA LEU A 510 -4.09 4.55 -9.02
C LEU A 510 -3.50 3.56 -10.03
N LYS A 511 -4.26 2.53 -10.42
CA LYS A 511 -3.84 1.52 -11.41
C LYS A 511 -4.09 1.96 -12.84
N SER A 512 -5.21 2.65 -13.08
CA SER A 512 -5.65 3.01 -14.43
C SER A 512 -5.00 4.30 -14.94
N ASP A 513 -4.63 5.22 -14.04
CA ASP A 513 -4.09 6.53 -14.39
C ASP A 513 -2.82 6.82 -13.60
N ASN A 514 -1.66 6.67 -14.26
CA ASN A 514 -0.35 6.95 -13.66
C ASN A 514 -0.20 8.42 -13.24
N ASP A 515 -0.91 9.33 -13.88
CA ASP A 515 -0.85 10.76 -13.60
C ASP A 515 -1.81 11.18 -12.47
N TRP A 516 -2.72 10.30 -12.05
CA TRP A 516 -3.63 10.59 -10.94
C TRP A 516 -2.84 10.76 -9.63
N LYS A 517 -3.17 11.79 -8.84
CA LYS A 517 -2.42 12.17 -7.64
C LYS A 517 -3.30 12.10 -6.39
N LEU A 518 -2.79 11.46 -5.34
CA LEU A 518 -3.40 11.39 -4.00
C LEU A 518 -3.50 12.78 -3.36
N PHE A 519 -2.43 13.57 -3.50
CA PHE A 519 -2.30 14.90 -2.91
C PHE A 519 -2.45 16.00 -3.95
N LYS A 520 -3.29 15.80 -4.97
CA LYS A 520 -3.48 16.71 -6.11
C LYS A 520 -3.68 18.17 -5.70
N GLU A 521 -4.62 18.41 -4.76
CA GLU A 521 -4.95 19.76 -4.29
C GLU A 521 -3.75 20.42 -3.59
N SER A 522 -3.08 19.67 -2.71
CA SER A 522 -1.92 20.15 -1.96
C SER A 522 -0.74 20.43 -2.88
N ILE A 523 -0.48 19.55 -3.87
CA ILE A 523 0.58 19.74 -4.88
C ILE A 523 0.30 21.01 -5.68
N GLN A 524 -0.88 21.17 -6.25
CA GLN A 524 -1.26 22.35 -7.04
C GLN A 524 -1.20 23.65 -6.22
N ALA A 525 -1.65 23.59 -4.98
CA ALA A 525 -1.59 24.76 -4.07
C ALA A 525 -0.14 25.13 -3.75
N THR A 526 0.73 24.15 -3.56
CA THR A 526 2.18 24.37 -3.32
C THR A 526 2.86 24.91 -4.57
N GLU A 527 2.57 24.39 -5.75
CA GLU A 527 3.10 24.90 -7.03
C GLU A 527 2.74 26.38 -7.22
N LYS A 528 1.49 26.73 -6.94
CA LYS A 528 1.02 28.14 -6.99
C LYS A 528 1.75 29.01 -5.97
N LEU A 529 1.92 28.50 -4.74
CA LEU A 529 2.66 29.23 -3.70
C LEU A 529 4.11 29.44 -4.13
N CYS A 530 4.78 28.41 -4.63
CA CYS A 530 6.15 28.49 -5.15
C CYS A 530 6.27 29.54 -6.26
N SER A 531 5.31 29.55 -7.20
CA SER A 531 5.28 30.53 -8.29
C SER A 531 5.12 31.97 -7.76
N HIS A 532 4.27 32.20 -6.78
CA HIS A 532 4.08 33.52 -6.14
C HIS A 532 5.32 33.94 -5.36
N ILE A 533 5.98 33.00 -4.66
CA ILE A 533 7.24 33.29 -3.96
C ILE A 533 8.33 33.67 -4.96
N TYR A 534 8.45 32.94 -6.07
CA TYR A 534 9.40 33.25 -7.14
C TYR A 534 9.14 34.63 -7.75
N GLN A 535 7.89 34.95 -8.06
CA GLN A 535 7.51 36.29 -8.58
C GLN A 535 7.89 37.40 -7.58
N THR A 536 7.70 37.15 -6.28
CA THR A 536 8.06 38.10 -5.22
C THR A 536 9.58 38.22 -5.10
N PHE A 537 10.28 37.12 -5.13
CA PHE A 537 11.75 37.06 -5.13
C PHE A 537 12.31 37.85 -6.35
N TYR A 538 11.74 37.62 -7.53
CA TYR A 538 12.11 38.33 -8.75
C TYR A 538 11.86 39.85 -8.60
N LYS A 539 10.70 40.25 -8.07
CA LYS A 539 10.40 41.67 -7.79
C LYS A 539 11.42 42.31 -6.85
N ILE A 540 11.79 41.59 -5.77
CA ILE A 540 12.82 42.08 -4.79
C ILE A 540 14.18 42.20 -5.52
N SER A 541 14.55 41.23 -6.30
CA SER A 541 15.83 41.18 -7.05
C SER A 541 15.92 42.28 -8.11
N PHE A 542 14.81 42.60 -8.79
CA PHE A 542 14.78 43.56 -9.88
C PHE A 542 14.51 45.01 -9.40
N LYS A 543 13.95 45.20 -8.19
CA LYS A 543 13.56 46.52 -7.67
C LYS A 543 14.71 47.54 -7.61
N PRO A 544 15.93 47.20 -7.16
CA PRO A 544 17.05 48.15 -7.20
C PRO A 544 17.36 48.59 -8.64
N ILE A 545 17.37 47.66 -9.58
CA ILE A 545 17.64 47.93 -11.00
C ILE A 545 16.59 48.91 -11.57
N SER A 546 15.31 48.63 -11.36
CA SER A 546 14.23 49.50 -11.82
C SER A 546 14.30 50.88 -11.17
N PHE A 547 14.65 50.94 -9.88
CA PHE A 547 14.81 52.19 -9.14
C PHE A 547 15.92 53.05 -9.75
N TYR A 548 17.06 52.48 -10.11
CA TYR A 548 18.15 53.21 -10.73
C TYR A 548 17.81 53.56 -12.19
N LEU A 549 17.15 52.70 -12.96
CA LEU A 549 16.72 53.01 -14.34
C LEU A 549 15.68 54.15 -14.38
N GLU A 550 14.78 54.24 -13.40
CA GLU A 550 13.80 55.35 -13.29
C GLU A 550 14.48 56.71 -13.09
N GLN A 551 15.72 56.73 -12.61
CA GLN A 551 16.49 57.99 -12.49
C GLN A 551 16.88 58.55 -13.87
N LEU A 552 16.96 57.71 -14.91
CA LEU A 552 17.28 58.15 -16.29
C LEU A 552 16.31 59.24 -16.78
N GLU A 553 15.01 59.09 -16.48
CA GLU A 553 13.98 60.07 -16.86
C GLU A 553 14.19 61.45 -16.17
N LYS A 554 14.79 61.44 -14.99
CA LYS A 554 15.04 62.68 -14.20
C LYS A 554 16.29 63.39 -14.64
N VAL A 555 17.17 62.76 -15.40
CA VAL A 555 18.41 63.37 -15.91
C VAL A 555 18.06 64.38 -17.00
N LYS A 556 18.39 65.68 -16.81
CA LYS A 556 18.15 66.72 -17.80
C LYS A 556 19.26 66.70 -18.86
N PHE A 557 19.07 65.90 -19.89
CA PHE A 557 20.02 65.77 -21.01
C PHE A 557 20.26 67.04 -21.82
N SER A 558 19.46 68.09 -21.65
CA SER A 558 19.54 69.32 -22.45
C SER A 558 20.42 70.43 -21.88
N LYS A 559 20.94 70.32 -20.64
CA LYS A 559 21.61 71.41 -19.95
C LYS A 559 23.10 71.19 -19.60
N GLU A 560 23.69 70.11 -20.03
CA GLU A 560 25.10 69.85 -19.74
C GLU A 560 26.00 70.60 -20.73
N THR A 561 26.73 71.57 -20.25
CA THR A 561 27.74 72.35 -21.02
C THR A 561 29.09 71.63 -20.95
N SER A 562 29.65 71.41 -22.09
CA SER A 562 30.99 71.03 -22.49
C SER A 562 32.10 70.90 -21.38
N ASP A 563 32.30 69.71 -20.86
CA ASP A 563 33.65 69.25 -20.54
C ASP A 563 33.93 67.97 -21.38
N ALA A 564 34.46 68.20 -22.52
CA ALA A 564 34.49 67.23 -23.63
C ALA A 564 35.63 66.20 -23.56
N HIS A 565 36.17 65.86 -22.38
CA HIS A 565 37.40 65.03 -22.35
C HIS A 565 37.37 63.63 -21.82
N ARG A 566 36.28 63.17 -21.18
CA ARG A 566 36.06 61.71 -20.92
C ARG A 566 34.59 61.46 -20.58
N LEU A 567 33.91 60.70 -21.41
CA LEU A 567 32.57 60.18 -21.15
C LEU A 567 32.72 59.01 -20.18
N SER A 568 32.63 59.27 -18.87
CA SER A 568 32.59 58.23 -17.82
C SER A 568 31.12 57.77 -17.66
N PRO A 569 30.93 56.47 -17.36
CA PRO A 569 29.56 55.98 -17.07
C PRO A 569 28.91 56.79 -15.94
N ARG A 570 27.61 57.04 -16.05
CA ARG A 570 26.83 57.77 -15.06
C ARG A 570 26.56 56.94 -13.83
N GLU A 571 26.26 57.64 -12.73
CA GLU A 571 26.04 57.03 -11.38
C GLU A 571 24.96 55.92 -11.44
N TYR A 572 23.80 56.17 -12.12
CA TYR A 572 22.71 55.20 -12.16
C TYR A 572 23.16 53.86 -12.76
N ILE A 573 23.96 53.89 -13.85
CA ILE A 573 24.41 52.67 -14.53
C ILE A 573 25.56 51.98 -13.77
N THR A 574 26.41 52.77 -13.10
CA THR A 574 27.46 52.19 -12.23
C THR A 574 26.86 51.53 -11.01
N GLN A 575 25.79 52.08 -10.44
CA GLN A 575 25.04 51.43 -9.35
C GLN A 575 24.41 50.10 -9.80
N ILE A 576 23.79 50.08 -11.00
CA ILE A 576 23.26 48.83 -11.57
C ILE A 576 24.37 47.81 -11.76
N GLY A 577 25.51 48.20 -12.33
CA GLY A 577 26.67 47.33 -12.54
C GLY A 577 27.17 46.74 -11.21
N GLN A 578 27.35 47.59 -10.21
CA GLN A 578 27.78 47.19 -8.88
C GLN A 578 26.81 46.20 -8.24
N TYR A 579 25.50 46.50 -8.33
CA TYR A 579 24.45 45.60 -7.84
C TYR A 579 24.52 44.22 -8.50
N LEU A 580 24.62 44.18 -9.84
CA LEU A 580 24.70 42.90 -10.59
C LEU A 580 25.95 42.11 -10.25
N ILE A 581 27.11 42.77 -10.03
CA ILE A 581 28.39 42.10 -9.63
C ILE A 581 28.30 41.55 -8.23
N THR A 582 27.60 42.22 -7.30
CA THR A 582 27.45 41.74 -5.91
C THR A 582 26.40 40.65 -5.76
N LEU A 583 25.45 40.54 -6.69
CA LEU A 583 24.34 39.57 -6.58
C LEU A 583 24.79 38.12 -6.41
N PRO A 584 25.77 37.57 -7.15
CA PRO A 584 26.24 36.22 -6.97
C PRO A 584 26.73 35.93 -5.53
N GLN A 585 27.41 36.90 -4.90
CA GLN A 585 27.92 36.77 -3.55
C GLN A 585 26.81 36.59 -2.52
N HIS A 586 25.63 37.16 -2.76
CA HIS A 586 24.46 37.02 -1.88
C HIS A 586 23.64 35.77 -2.16
N VAL A 587 23.80 35.16 -3.35
CA VAL A 587 23.13 33.90 -3.73
C VAL A 587 23.97 32.68 -3.34
N GLU A 588 25.28 32.76 -3.49
CA GLU A 588 26.24 31.64 -3.33
C GLU A 588 26.09 30.89 -1.98
N PRO A 589 25.93 31.55 -0.82
CA PRO A 589 25.77 30.84 0.45
C PRO A 589 24.58 29.87 0.52
N PHE A 590 23.59 30.07 -0.32
CA PHE A 590 22.37 29.25 -0.38
C PHE A 590 22.48 28.09 -1.37
N LEU A 591 23.56 28.05 -2.17
CA LEU A 591 23.77 27.06 -3.23
C LEU A 591 24.77 25.97 -2.88
N VAL A 592 25.41 26.07 -1.71
CA VAL A 592 26.44 25.11 -1.26
C VAL A 592 25.88 23.72 -0.97
N ARG A 593 24.57 23.62 -0.73
CA ARG A 593 23.86 22.34 -0.49
C ARG A 593 22.69 22.23 -1.48
N ASP A 594 22.80 21.34 -2.42
CA ASP A 594 21.75 20.91 -3.37
C ASP A 594 20.82 22.01 -3.96
N ASN A 595 21.08 22.35 -5.18
CA ASN A 595 20.29 23.26 -6.00
C ASN A 595 18.90 22.71 -6.42
N ASP A 596 18.63 21.44 -6.21
CA ASP A 596 17.45 20.76 -6.76
C ASP A 596 16.12 21.40 -6.32
N ALA A 597 16.03 21.86 -5.08
CA ALA A 597 14.82 22.48 -4.56
C ALA A 597 14.48 23.77 -5.31
N VAL A 598 15.47 24.63 -5.56
CA VAL A 598 15.28 25.89 -6.26
C VAL A 598 15.02 25.65 -7.76
N THR A 599 15.71 24.67 -8.34
CA THR A 599 15.51 24.32 -9.78
C THR A 599 14.09 23.78 -10.01
N VAL A 600 13.53 23.02 -9.08
CA VAL A 600 12.13 22.55 -9.14
C VAL A 600 11.16 23.74 -9.18
N VAL A 601 11.38 24.77 -8.34
CA VAL A 601 10.53 25.95 -8.34
C VAL A 601 10.67 26.72 -9.66
N LEU A 602 11.87 26.86 -10.17
CA LEU A 602 12.14 27.57 -11.45
C LEU A 602 11.44 26.88 -12.64
N SER A 603 11.54 25.56 -12.72
CA SER A 603 10.95 24.77 -13.81
C SER A 603 9.42 24.96 -13.89
N ILE A 604 8.78 25.18 -12.74
CA ILE A 604 7.32 25.38 -12.65
C ILE A 604 6.96 26.86 -12.88
N SER A 605 7.78 27.78 -12.37
CA SER A 605 7.42 29.19 -12.23
C SER A 605 7.83 30.05 -13.41
N ASP A 606 8.83 29.68 -14.16
CA ASP A 606 9.39 30.52 -15.25
C ASP A 606 9.72 29.68 -16.49
N ARG A 607 9.00 29.93 -17.56
CA ARG A 607 9.21 29.27 -18.87
C ARG A 607 10.61 29.49 -19.44
N ARG A 608 11.24 30.61 -19.08
CA ARG A 608 12.61 30.95 -19.54
C ARG A 608 13.65 29.98 -18.96
N TYR A 609 13.32 29.33 -17.87
CA TYR A 609 14.20 28.28 -17.25
C TYR A 609 14.25 27.01 -18.13
N THR A 610 13.19 26.68 -18.84
CA THR A 610 13.14 25.47 -19.67
C THR A 610 14.17 25.49 -20.82
N ASP A 611 14.65 26.69 -21.18
CA ASP A 611 15.69 26.88 -22.21
C ASP A 611 17.12 26.73 -21.61
N ALA A 612 17.25 26.59 -20.29
CA ALA A 612 18.55 26.44 -19.63
C ALA A 612 19.07 25.00 -19.79
N SER A 613 20.38 24.86 -19.93
CA SER A 613 21.02 23.53 -19.92
C SER A 613 20.93 22.91 -18.52
N PRO A 614 20.82 21.59 -18.41
CA PRO A 614 20.72 20.93 -17.10
C PRO A 614 21.90 21.18 -16.15
N GLU A 615 23.05 21.60 -16.69
CA GLU A 615 24.28 21.85 -15.93
C GLU A 615 24.39 23.32 -15.48
N GLU A 616 23.49 24.21 -15.90
CA GLU A 616 23.58 25.64 -15.61
C GLU A 616 23.16 25.92 -14.15
N SER A 617 24.00 26.63 -13.40
CA SER A 617 23.75 26.95 -12.00
C SER A 617 22.58 27.94 -11.87
N PHE A 618 21.86 27.87 -10.74
CA PHE A 618 20.77 28.81 -10.42
C PHE A 618 21.22 30.26 -10.55
N THR A 619 22.43 30.60 -10.05
CA THR A 619 23.01 31.95 -10.14
C THR A 619 23.10 32.43 -11.58
N ASN A 620 23.60 31.60 -12.48
CA ASN A 620 23.74 31.94 -13.89
C ASN A 620 22.39 32.16 -14.57
N VAL A 621 21.42 31.30 -14.28
CA VAL A 621 20.04 31.47 -14.81
C VAL A 621 19.43 32.77 -14.30
N LEU A 622 19.55 33.07 -13.00
CA LEU A 622 19.02 34.29 -12.40
C LEU A 622 19.68 35.52 -13.00
N LEU A 623 21.01 35.53 -13.13
CA LEU A 623 21.76 36.63 -13.78
C LEU A 623 21.32 36.85 -15.21
N ARG A 624 21.18 35.79 -15.98
CA ARG A 624 20.73 35.85 -17.39
C ARG A 624 19.32 36.45 -17.50
N ILE A 625 18.41 36.05 -16.59
CA ILE A 625 17.03 36.60 -16.57
C ILE A 625 17.05 38.08 -16.15
N LEU A 626 17.79 38.45 -15.12
CA LEU A 626 17.89 39.83 -14.65
C LEU A 626 18.58 40.73 -15.70
N ALA A 627 19.67 40.25 -16.28
CA ALA A 627 20.41 40.97 -17.33
C ALA A 627 19.51 41.24 -18.55
N ARG A 628 18.80 40.23 -19.02
CA ARG A 628 17.87 40.37 -20.14
C ARG A 628 16.79 41.42 -19.83
N ASN A 629 16.14 41.30 -18.68
CA ASN A 629 15.10 42.25 -18.28
C ASN A 629 15.67 43.65 -18.01
N THR A 630 16.93 43.77 -17.51
CA THR A 630 17.62 45.04 -17.36
C THR A 630 17.77 45.71 -18.72
N CYS A 631 18.22 44.95 -19.73
CA CYS A 631 18.34 45.45 -21.10
C CYS A 631 16.98 45.88 -21.67
N ASP A 632 15.94 45.07 -21.49
CA ASP A 632 14.60 45.34 -22.02
C ASP A 632 14.00 46.63 -21.40
N VAL A 633 14.05 46.74 -20.05
CA VAL A 633 13.55 47.91 -19.33
C VAL A 633 14.41 49.16 -19.68
N TYR A 634 15.72 48.96 -19.80
CA TYR A 634 16.63 50.07 -20.19
C TYR A 634 16.27 50.59 -21.60
N VAL A 635 16.03 49.69 -22.54
CA VAL A 635 15.55 50.04 -23.87
C VAL A 635 14.23 50.82 -23.79
N GLU A 636 13.27 50.36 -22.99
CA GLU A 636 11.98 51.05 -22.81
C GLU A 636 12.18 52.44 -22.23
N GLN A 637 13.06 52.58 -21.22
CA GLN A 637 13.38 53.90 -20.63
C GLN A 637 14.05 54.85 -21.67
N ILE A 638 15.00 54.35 -22.47
CA ILE A 638 15.63 55.13 -23.52
C ILE A 638 14.57 55.59 -24.55
N GLN A 639 13.69 54.67 -24.97
CA GLN A 639 12.63 54.97 -25.93
C GLN A 639 11.59 55.96 -25.40
N SER A 640 11.44 56.09 -24.10
CA SER A 640 10.52 57.05 -23.45
C SER A 640 11.10 58.47 -23.38
N LEU A 641 12.41 58.65 -23.59
CA LEU A 641 13.04 59.97 -23.57
C LEU A 641 12.44 60.87 -24.67
N ARG A 642 12.20 62.13 -24.38
CA ARG A 642 11.56 63.08 -25.29
C ARG A 642 12.53 63.57 -26.37
N GLU A 643 13.65 64.15 -25.97
CA GLU A 643 14.70 64.65 -26.85
C GLU A 643 16.06 64.56 -26.21
N ILE A 644 17.08 64.20 -26.99
CA ILE A 644 18.48 64.11 -26.51
C ILE A 644 19.36 64.81 -27.57
N ASN A 645 20.40 65.53 -27.14
CA ASN A 645 21.43 66.10 -28.02
C ASN A 645 22.50 65.02 -28.28
N ASP A 646 23.43 65.31 -29.22
CA ASP A 646 24.48 64.36 -29.61
C ASP A 646 25.43 64.00 -28.49
N LEU A 647 25.69 64.93 -27.56
CA LEU A 647 26.52 64.65 -26.38
C LEU A 647 25.80 63.63 -25.45
N ALA A 648 24.52 63.84 -25.22
CA ALA A 648 23.67 62.90 -24.42
C ALA A 648 23.57 61.56 -25.12
N ALA A 649 23.50 61.46 -26.41
CA ALA A 649 23.49 60.23 -27.17
C ALA A 649 24.80 59.46 -26.98
N GLN A 650 25.94 60.16 -27.07
CA GLN A 650 27.26 59.55 -26.80
C GLN A 650 27.41 59.08 -25.36
N GLN A 651 26.88 59.84 -24.40
CA GLN A 651 26.87 59.47 -22.97
C GLN A 651 26.03 58.21 -22.74
N LEU A 652 24.83 58.15 -23.33
CA LEU A 652 23.99 56.93 -23.23
C LEU A 652 24.69 55.71 -23.87
N ALA A 653 25.40 55.93 -24.99
CA ALA A 653 26.17 54.84 -25.62
C ALA A 653 27.30 54.34 -24.72
N ALA A 654 27.99 55.24 -23.98
CA ALA A 654 29.00 54.90 -23.02
C ALA A 654 28.41 54.19 -21.81
N ASP A 655 27.21 54.57 -21.34
CA ASP A 655 26.47 53.92 -20.26
C ASP A 655 26.08 52.47 -20.65
N ILE A 656 25.59 52.28 -21.88
CA ILE A 656 25.26 50.94 -22.43
C ILE A 656 26.53 50.08 -22.56
N GLU A 657 27.60 50.65 -23.03
CA GLU A 657 28.88 49.98 -23.16
C GLU A 657 29.41 49.50 -21.81
N TYR A 658 29.34 50.34 -20.80
CA TYR A 658 29.69 49.96 -19.42
C TYR A 658 28.84 48.76 -18.93
N LEU A 659 27.51 48.82 -19.14
CA LEU A 659 26.63 47.70 -18.81
C LEU A 659 27.04 46.44 -19.57
N GLY A 660 27.42 46.56 -20.84
CA GLY A 660 27.93 45.47 -21.66
C GLY A 660 29.15 44.80 -21.06
N TYR A 661 30.12 45.58 -20.59
CA TYR A 661 31.33 45.06 -19.92
C TYR A 661 30.98 44.32 -18.60
N VAL A 662 30.09 44.90 -17.80
CA VAL A 662 29.61 44.28 -16.56
C VAL A 662 28.94 42.93 -16.85
N LEU A 663 28.04 42.90 -17.83
CA LEU A 663 27.33 41.65 -18.19
C LEU A 663 28.31 40.61 -18.75
N GLU A 664 29.28 41.01 -19.60
CA GLU A 664 30.30 40.10 -20.14
C GLU A 664 31.16 39.51 -19.05
N GLU A 665 31.52 40.28 -18.04
CA GLU A 665 32.25 39.82 -16.84
C GLU A 665 31.46 38.77 -16.03
N LEU A 666 30.11 38.89 -16.06
CA LEU A 666 29.19 37.96 -15.45
C LEU A 666 28.80 36.77 -16.37
N GLY A 667 29.41 36.66 -17.55
CA GLY A 667 29.18 35.60 -18.52
C GLY A 667 27.88 35.75 -19.31
N VAL A 668 27.26 36.93 -19.29
CA VAL A 668 25.99 37.23 -20.03
C VAL A 668 26.25 38.26 -21.10
N LYS A 669 25.70 38.06 -22.29
CA LYS A 669 25.82 39.03 -23.40
C LYS A 669 24.70 40.04 -23.41
N LEU A 670 24.98 41.28 -23.83
CA LEU A 670 23.96 42.28 -24.16
C LEU A 670 22.99 41.70 -25.18
N ASN A 671 21.72 42.03 -25.06
CA ASN A 671 20.73 41.64 -26.06
C ASN A 671 20.94 42.46 -27.36
N GLU A 672 20.55 41.88 -28.47
CA GLU A 672 20.78 42.42 -29.79
C GLU A 672 20.19 43.85 -29.96
N THR A 673 19.00 44.09 -29.43
CA THR A 673 18.32 45.39 -29.47
C THR A 673 19.12 46.49 -28.76
N THR A 674 19.63 46.19 -27.54
CA THR A 674 20.45 47.15 -26.78
C THR A 674 21.75 47.45 -27.51
N MET A 675 22.36 46.43 -28.13
CA MET A 675 23.58 46.59 -28.93
C MET A 675 23.33 47.47 -30.18
N GLN A 676 22.20 47.24 -30.86
CA GLN A 676 21.76 48.06 -32.01
C GLN A 676 21.57 49.53 -31.59
N ILE A 677 20.88 49.77 -30.44
CA ILE A 677 20.67 51.11 -29.87
C ILE A 677 21.99 51.79 -29.56
N MET A 678 22.92 51.09 -28.90
CA MET A 678 24.25 51.61 -28.57
C MET A 678 24.98 52.07 -29.84
N ASN A 679 24.96 51.26 -30.89
CA ASN A 679 25.62 51.57 -32.14
C ASN A 679 24.95 52.76 -32.86
N LEU A 680 23.59 52.85 -32.82
CA LEU A 680 22.84 53.97 -33.39
C LEU A 680 23.13 55.30 -32.67
N LEU A 681 23.27 55.27 -31.33
CA LEU A 681 23.55 56.45 -30.50
C LEU A 681 24.97 56.98 -30.75
N ARG A 682 25.90 56.11 -31.17
CA ARG A 682 27.29 56.52 -31.53
C ARG A 682 27.42 57.21 -32.89
N LEU A 683 26.41 57.03 -33.78
CA LEU A 683 26.45 57.65 -35.12
C LEU A 683 26.31 59.15 -35.02
N GLU A 684 27.17 59.88 -35.78
CA GLU A 684 27.03 61.32 -36.00
C GLU A 684 25.70 61.59 -36.73
N SER A 685 25.01 62.70 -36.39
CA SER A 685 23.72 63.03 -36.95
C SER A 685 23.73 63.06 -38.47
N ASP A 686 24.83 63.55 -39.07
CA ASP A 686 25.00 63.69 -40.55
C ASP A 686 25.11 62.31 -41.25
N LYS A 687 25.60 61.27 -40.54
CA LYS A 687 25.83 59.93 -41.10
C LYS A 687 24.71 58.95 -40.74
N TYR A 688 23.76 59.40 -39.94
CA TYR A 688 22.72 58.54 -39.35
C TYR A 688 21.83 57.91 -40.42
N VAL A 689 21.28 58.70 -41.30
CA VAL A 689 20.35 58.28 -42.33
C VAL A 689 20.98 57.21 -43.27
N MET A 690 22.30 57.40 -43.62
CA MET A 690 22.99 56.45 -44.52
C MET A 690 23.36 55.11 -43.88
N LYS A 691 23.65 55.06 -42.52
CA LYS A 691 24.21 53.89 -41.86
C LYS A 691 23.23 53.16 -40.93
N SER A 692 22.13 53.79 -40.51
CA SER A 692 21.19 53.26 -39.58
C SER A 692 20.54 51.94 -40.05
N SER A 693 20.22 51.82 -41.32
CA SER A 693 19.59 50.63 -41.92
C SER A 693 20.50 49.39 -41.92
N ALA A 694 21.83 49.60 -41.87
CA ALA A 694 22.80 48.50 -41.81
C ALA A 694 23.06 48.01 -40.36
N ILE A 695 22.70 48.83 -39.37
CA ILE A 695 23.02 48.55 -37.93
C ILE A 695 21.81 48.00 -37.17
N ALA A 696 20.59 48.44 -37.52
CA ALA A 696 19.41 48.10 -36.72
C ALA A 696 18.16 47.92 -37.59
N THR A 697 17.13 47.35 -37.02
CA THR A 697 15.81 47.21 -37.62
C THR A 697 15.23 48.61 -37.86
N SER A 698 14.43 48.75 -38.92
CA SER A 698 13.82 50.05 -39.33
C SER A 698 13.00 50.66 -38.16
N LYS A 699 12.37 49.86 -37.32
CA LYS A 699 11.60 50.34 -36.15
C LYS A 699 12.50 50.99 -35.11
N VAL A 700 13.59 50.29 -34.69
CA VAL A 700 14.55 50.78 -33.68
C VAL A 700 15.23 52.05 -34.20
N ALA A 701 15.67 52.04 -35.48
CA ALA A 701 16.31 53.16 -36.08
C ALA A 701 15.39 54.43 -36.14
N ALA A 702 14.11 54.25 -36.50
CA ALA A 702 13.12 55.33 -36.52
C ALA A 702 12.86 55.92 -35.11
N VAL A 703 12.79 55.10 -34.08
CA VAL A 703 12.56 55.56 -32.70
C VAL A 703 13.77 56.38 -32.22
N ILE A 704 15.00 55.91 -32.44
CA ILE A 704 16.23 56.61 -32.00
C ILE A 704 16.39 57.90 -32.81
N ALA A 705 16.08 57.90 -34.12
CA ALA A 705 16.07 59.15 -34.99
C ALA A 705 15.13 60.21 -34.38
N LYS A 706 13.92 59.78 -34.00
CA LYS A 706 12.91 60.68 -33.38
C LYS A 706 13.43 61.26 -32.05
N ILE A 707 14.00 60.46 -31.18
CA ILE A 707 14.52 60.92 -29.89
C ILE A 707 15.70 61.90 -30.07
N ARG A 708 16.55 61.67 -31.09
CA ARG A 708 17.69 62.52 -31.41
C ARG A 708 17.29 63.73 -32.29
N ASN A 709 16.00 63.82 -32.64
CA ASN A 709 15.47 64.87 -33.53
C ASN A 709 16.18 64.93 -34.92
N ILE A 710 16.58 63.77 -35.45
CA ILE A 710 17.21 63.64 -36.77
C ILE A 710 16.09 63.49 -37.82
N ARG A 711 16.07 64.39 -38.79
CA ARG A 711 15.09 64.44 -39.88
C ARG A 711 15.56 63.64 -41.11
#